data_c6d4395ac74ad4b2b64a2467fb10ba58
#
_entry.id   c6d4395ac74ad4b2b64a2467fb10ba58
#
_cell.length_a   1.000
_cell.length_b   1.000
_cell.length_c   1.000
_cell.angle_alpha   90.00
_cell.angle_beta   90.00
_cell.angle_gamma   90.00
#
_symmetry.space_group_name_H-M   'P 1'
#
loop_
_entity.id
_entity.type
_entity.pdbx_description
1 polymer ?
#
loop_
_entity_poly.entity_id
_entity_poly.type
_entity_poly.pdbx_seq_one_letter_code
_entity_poly.pdbx_strand_id
1 'polypeptide(L)'
;MVQKQEFYRQTIQEAAASLHTDPKRGLSAPEAERRLWENGENRLPEAEKKSVLQSFLEQLNDPLIYVLLAAALISMLLGEYSDAGIIAFVVCLNAAVGVLQEGKAQRALDSLKQLMQPRAVVIRDGSEQEIPAAKLVVGDLVCLQAGAMVPADLRLVEAENLQLQEAALTGENLPVQKQTASLSGKQGGRIPLGDRNNMTFLSTMVSAGRGTGMVCAVGLQTQIGKIAALMHESREETTPLQKKLGELGKFLSLGSLGICIVLFLLAIVQKRPVFDMLLTAISLAVAAVPEGLPAVVTLCLALSVTRMAKINTIIRRLPSVETLGAVSVVCSDKTGTLTQNKMTVEACFADQKLLPAERMNVKRNRDLFLAMLLCNDAQIEKSRVGDPTELALLDFGARYGFEKNALGTSFERKKENAFDSDRKMMSVLCREQGKLTWYVKGAADRILKRCSQVMVWGQPVPMTQAHRQQILAGVEKMAAEELRTLAFACRPYQEGEPENMAETNLIFLGITGMRDPIRPEAIRAVADFQKAGVSTVMITGDHVATAFAVGKKLGIVSKQSQCMTGEVLSGLSEDDLAGHLDEIRVFARVSPKDKVKIVRAFQKRGQIVAMTGDGVNDAPSLKAADVGIAMGKGGTDVARQASDMILTDDNFATIRRAMEEGRGVYENIRKSVLFLLSSNLGEILTMFAAVLMGLPSPLQSAHILWINLITDSLPALALGVDKNDGKKLMGRPPRTASESLLANGGLSVICFYGALIAGISLTAFFTVPYVLMKQEEADFSIAVLAAFLEQKKVLKRAQTYAFTVLGMSQLFHAVGMRDVRQSIFSRRPFENRLMLVAGGIGFLLQAAVTELPFLTGVFSTGRLSVGEWLYLAGLSCFPLLAHELFVLLEKNGTQKPMEKFGRDAYESDRDHERAA
;
A
#
# COMPACT_ATOMS: atom_id res chain seq x y z
N MET A 1 24.97 -33.41 -17.06
CA MET A 1 24.51 -34.08 -15.80
C MET A 1 25.34 -33.50 -14.66
N VAL A 2 24.89 -32.44 -13.97
CA VAL A 2 25.55 -31.93 -12.79
C VAL A 2 25.20 -32.92 -11.66
N GLN A 3 26.22 -33.65 -11.19
CA GLN A 3 26.12 -34.49 -9.99
C GLN A 3 25.50 -33.63 -8.87
N LYS A 4 24.46 -34.16 -8.21
CA LYS A 4 23.83 -33.54 -7.02
C LYS A 4 24.88 -33.43 -5.92
N GLN A 5 25.67 -32.33 -5.91
CA GLN A 5 26.65 -32.09 -4.86
C GLN A 5 25.92 -31.83 -3.55
N GLU A 6 26.19 -32.65 -2.53
CA GLU A 6 25.61 -32.55 -1.19
C GLU A 6 26.52 -31.67 -0.31
N PHE A 7 26.49 -30.34 -0.52
CA PHE A 7 27.34 -29.35 0.16
C PHE A 7 27.28 -29.42 1.70
N TYR A 8 26.19 -29.91 2.27
CA TYR A 8 26.08 -30.11 3.71
C TYR A 8 27.03 -31.18 4.26
N ARG A 9 27.56 -32.07 3.45
CA ARG A 9 28.55 -33.08 3.82
C ARG A 9 29.98 -32.60 3.68
N GLN A 10 30.22 -31.58 2.91
CA GLN A 10 31.53 -31.03 2.57
C GLN A 10 32.01 -30.12 3.72
N THR A 11 33.32 -30.16 3.98
CA THR A 11 34.01 -29.15 4.77
C THR A 11 33.96 -27.80 4.03
N ILE A 12 34.22 -26.70 4.75
CA ILE A 12 34.25 -25.36 4.14
C ILE A 12 35.26 -25.31 2.98
N GLN A 13 36.42 -25.93 3.13
CA GLN A 13 37.46 -25.93 2.08
C GLN A 13 37.06 -26.74 0.86
N GLU A 14 36.44 -27.90 1.03
CA GLU A 14 35.93 -28.72 -0.06
C GLU A 14 34.80 -28.04 -0.80
N ALA A 15 33.88 -27.38 -0.08
CA ALA A 15 32.80 -26.60 -0.67
C ALA A 15 33.35 -25.39 -1.44
N ALA A 16 34.32 -24.67 -0.90
CA ALA A 16 34.99 -23.55 -1.56
C ALA A 16 35.72 -23.99 -2.86
N ALA A 17 36.43 -25.13 -2.80
CA ALA A 17 37.08 -25.73 -3.98
C ALA A 17 36.06 -26.16 -5.03
N SER A 18 34.94 -26.79 -4.64
CA SER A 18 33.85 -27.19 -5.55
C SER A 18 33.13 -26.01 -6.19
N LEU A 19 33.04 -24.88 -5.48
CA LEU A 19 32.42 -23.65 -5.97
C LEU A 19 33.39 -22.68 -6.66
N HIS A 20 34.69 -23.04 -6.69
CA HIS A 20 35.79 -22.20 -7.19
C HIS A 20 35.73 -20.79 -6.63
N THR A 21 35.65 -20.67 -5.29
CA THR A 21 35.54 -19.37 -4.58
C THR A 21 36.50 -19.34 -3.39
N ASP A 22 36.97 -18.14 -3.03
CA ASP A 22 37.78 -17.94 -1.84
C ASP A 22 36.86 -17.67 -0.64
N PRO A 23 36.92 -18.47 0.47
CA PRO A 23 36.03 -18.32 1.61
C PRO A 23 36.24 -17.02 2.42
N LYS A 24 37.29 -16.23 2.15
CA LYS A 24 37.56 -14.94 2.79
C LYS A 24 37.40 -13.75 1.85
N ARG A 25 37.80 -13.88 0.59
CA ARG A 25 37.81 -12.77 -0.40
C ARG A 25 36.60 -12.79 -1.33
N GLY A 26 35.90 -13.93 -1.41
CA GLY A 26 34.79 -14.11 -2.34
C GLY A 26 35.24 -14.22 -3.80
N LEU A 27 34.29 -14.04 -4.71
CA LEU A 27 34.54 -14.01 -6.15
C LEU A 27 35.11 -12.64 -6.57
N SER A 28 35.89 -12.64 -7.66
CA SER A 28 36.21 -11.37 -8.32
C SER A 28 35.02 -10.85 -9.13
N ALA A 29 34.94 -9.52 -9.31
CA ALA A 29 33.83 -8.90 -10.05
C ALA A 29 33.68 -9.43 -11.49
N PRO A 30 34.77 -9.63 -12.31
CA PRO A 30 34.65 -10.20 -13.64
C PRO A 30 34.14 -11.64 -13.64
N GLU A 31 34.54 -12.46 -12.65
CA GLU A 31 34.10 -13.85 -12.54
C GLU A 31 32.59 -13.92 -12.17
N ALA A 32 32.14 -13.04 -11.28
CA ALA A 32 30.73 -12.95 -10.93
C ALA A 32 29.85 -12.53 -12.14
N GLU A 33 30.31 -11.59 -12.96
CA GLU A 33 29.63 -11.20 -14.21
C GLU A 33 29.60 -12.36 -15.23
N ARG A 34 30.67 -13.09 -15.39
CA ARG A 34 30.73 -14.26 -16.27
C ARG A 34 29.70 -15.33 -15.83
N ARG A 35 29.65 -15.64 -14.50
CA ARG A 35 28.71 -16.63 -13.97
C ARG A 35 27.26 -16.17 -14.09
N LEU A 36 27.00 -14.86 -13.94
CA LEU A 36 25.67 -14.29 -14.14
C LEU A 36 25.21 -14.46 -15.61
N TRP A 37 26.10 -14.26 -16.55
CA TRP A 37 25.80 -14.48 -17.97
C TRP A 37 25.56 -15.96 -18.30
N GLU A 38 26.33 -16.88 -17.71
CA GLU A 38 26.24 -18.34 -17.96
C GLU A 38 25.02 -18.98 -17.30
N ASN A 39 24.68 -18.58 -16.06
CA ASN A 39 23.66 -19.24 -15.23
C ASN A 39 22.34 -18.46 -15.13
N GLY A 40 22.30 -17.22 -15.61
CA GLY A 40 21.15 -16.34 -15.50
C GLY A 40 20.97 -15.70 -14.12
N GLU A 41 19.92 -14.93 -13.97
CA GLU A 41 19.61 -14.19 -12.73
C GLU A 41 19.05 -15.12 -11.64
N ASN A 42 19.31 -14.78 -10.38
CA ASN A 42 18.71 -15.42 -9.21
C ASN A 42 17.26 -14.98 -9.04
N ARG A 43 16.37 -15.51 -9.87
CA ARG A 43 14.92 -15.24 -9.85
C ARG A 43 14.14 -16.54 -9.92
N LEU A 44 13.04 -16.61 -9.22
CA LEU A 44 12.02 -17.62 -9.47
C LEU A 44 11.28 -17.26 -10.77
N PRO A 45 10.79 -18.25 -11.55
CA PRO A 45 10.06 -17.96 -12.77
C PRO A 45 8.82 -17.12 -12.44
N GLU A 46 8.71 -15.99 -13.07
CA GLU A 46 7.45 -15.24 -13.12
C GLU A 46 6.52 -15.95 -14.13
N ALA A 47 5.21 -15.79 -13.95
CA ALA A 47 4.23 -16.27 -14.92
C ALA A 47 4.62 -15.76 -16.33
N GLU A 48 4.62 -16.62 -17.32
CA GLU A 48 4.96 -16.25 -18.69
C GLU A 48 4.07 -15.09 -19.14
N LYS A 49 4.69 -14.06 -19.72
CA LYS A 49 3.92 -12.94 -20.29
C LYS A 49 3.08 -13.45 -21.43
N LYS A 50 1.78 -13.28 -21.31
CA LYS A 50 0.85 -13.66 -22.38
C LYS A 50 1.24 -12.95 -23.68
N SER A 51 1.20 -13.68 -24.78
CA SER A 51 1.40 -13.06 -26.09
C SER A 51 0.22 -12.13 -26.42
N VAL A 52 0.44 -11.11 -27.25
CA VAL A 52 -0.63 -10.19 -27.70
C VAL A 52 -1.79 -10.97 -28.33
N LEU A 53 -1.50 -12.03 -29.07
CA LEU A 53 -2.53 -12.89 -29.68
C LEU A 53 -3.32 -13.69 -28.63
N GLN A 54 -2.64 -14.17 -27.58
CA GLN A 54 -3.28 -14.90 -26.49
C GLN A 54 -4.21 -13.99 -25.68
N SER A 55 -3.76 -12.77 -25.34
CA SER A 55 -4.60 -11.75 -24.71
C SER A 55 -5.80 -11.38 -25.59
N PHE A 56 -5.61 -11.29 -26.91
CA PHE A 56 -6.71 -11.03 -27.86
C PHE A 56 -7.76 -12.17 -27.85
N LEU A 57 -7.31 -13.41 -27.89
CA LEU A 57 -8.21 -14.57 -27.81
C LEU A 57 -8.93 -14.69 -26.47
N GLU A 58 -8.24 -14.32 -25.37
CA GLU A 58 -8.86 -14.26 -24.05
C GLU A 58 -9.95 -13.18 -23.97
N GLN A 59 -9.75 -12.03 -24.60
CA GLN A 59 -10.81 -11.00 -24.70
C GLN A 59 -12.03 -11.49 -25.48
N LEU A 60 -11.87 -12.39 -26.44
CA LEU A 60 -12.99 -13.02 -27.13
C LEU A 60 -13.69 -14.11 -26.32
N ASN A 61 -13.11 -14.56 -25.21
CA ASN A 61 -13.68 -15.60 -24.34
C ASN A 61 -14.64 -14.99 -23.30
N ASP A 62 -15.61 -14.23 -23.75
CA ASP A 62 -16.66 -13.62 -22.94
C ASP A 62 -18.03 -14.15 -23.38
N PRO A 63 -18.95 -14.52 -22.45
CA PRO A 63 -20.28 -15.02 -22.80
C PRO A 63 -21.09 -14.06 -23.68
N LEU A 64 -20.93 -12.75 -23.53
CA LEU A 64 -21.63 -11.76 -24.35
C LEU A 64 -21.09 -11.71 -25.78
N ILE A 65 -19.77 -11.84 -25.94
CA ILE A 65 -19.15 -11.93 -27.26
C ILE A 65 -19.59 -13.20 -27.99
N TYR A 66 -19.79 -14.32 -27.29
CA TYR A 66 -20.35 -15.53 -27.90
C TYR A 66 -21.77 -15.32 -28.40
N VAL A 67 -22.60 -14.56 -27.68
CA VAL A 67 -23.96 -14.21 -28.13
C VAL A 67 -23.90 -13.34 -29.37
N LEU A 68 -23.00 -12.35 -29.44
CA LEU A 68 -22.77 -11.49 -30.61
C LEU A 68 -22.26 -12.29 -31.82
N LEU A 69 -21.31 -13.18 -31.60
CA LEU A 69 -20.80 -14.06 -32.68
C LEU A 69 -21.89 -15.02 -33.19
N ALA A 70 -22.74 -15.50 -32.29
CA ALA A 70 -23.90 -16.32 -32.68
C ALA A 70 -24.91 -15.47 -33.50
N ALA A 71 -25.18 -14.24 -33.09
CA ALA A 71 -26.00 -13.31 -33.85
C ALA A 71 -25.41 -13.00 -35.24
N ALA A 72 -24.11 -12.74 -35.33
CA ALA A 72 -23.42 -12.55 -36.60
C ALA A 72 -23.50 -13.78 -37.50
N LEU A 73 -23.36 -14.98 -36.94
CA LEU A 73 -23.54 -16.22 -37.70
C LEU A 73 -24.98 -16.40 -38.22
N ILE A 74 -25.98 -16.09 -37.40
CA ILE A 74 -27.38 -16.13 -37.81
C ILE A 74 -27.68 -15.13 -38.92
N SER A 75 -27.18 -13.85 -38.78
CA SER A 75 -27.32 -12.82 -39.83
C SER A 75 -26.67 -13.27 -41.15
N MET A 76 -25.50 -13.93 -41.08
CA MET A 76 -24.82 -14.48 -42.24
C MET A 76 -25.64 -15.60 -42.91
N LEU A 77 -26.26 -16.49 -42.15
CA LEU A 77 -27.09 -17.56 -42.66
C LEU A 77 -28.38 -17.07 -43.34
N LEU A 78 -28.88 -15.90 -42.92
CA LEU A 78 -30.07 -15.24 -43.50
C LEU A 78 -29.74 -14.36 -44.70
N GLY A 79 -28.46 -14.22 -45.09
CA GLY A 79 -28.03 -13.47 -46.24
C GLY A 79 -27.73 -11.98 -45.93
N GLU A 80 -27.79 -11.56 -44.66
CA GLU A 80 -27.46 -10.18 -44.22
C GLU A 80 -25.98 -10.04 -43.94
N TYR A 81 -25.14 -10.19 -44.99
CA TYR A 81 -23.69 -10.20 -44.86
C TYR A 81 -23.12 -8.86 -44.32
N SER A 82 -23.80 -7.74 -44.58
CA SER A 82 -23.41 -6.43 -44.07
C SER A 82 -23.45 -6.37 -42.54
N ASP A 83 -24.54 -6.85 -41.94
CA ASP A 83 -24.75 -6.79 -40.49
C ASP A 83 -23.83 -7.79 -39.77
N ALA A 84 -23.68 -8.98 -40.35
CA ALA A 84 -22.72 -9.96 -39.84
C ALA A 84 -21.29 -9.42 -39.86
N GLY A 85 -20.88 -8.73 -40.94
CA GLY A 85 -19.56 -8.10 -41.07
C GLY A 85 -19.34 -6.97 -40.08
N ILE A 86 -20.36 -6.16 -39.85
CA ILE A 86 -20.33 -5.04 -38.88
C ILE A 86 -20.16 -5.60 -37.46
N ILE A 87 -20.94 -6.57 -37.04
CA ILE A 87 -20.84 -7.17 -35.71
C ILE A 87 -19.46 -7.79 -35.53
N ALA A 88 -18.93 -8.55 -36.48
CA ALA A 88 -17.62 -9.16 -36.41
C ALA A 88 -16.50 -8.09 -36.31
N PHE A 89 -16.58 -7.01 -37.10
CA PHE A 89 -15.62 -5.90 -37.05
C PHE A 89 -15.59 -5.21 -35.68
N VAL A 90 -16.78 -4.91 -35.13
CA VAL A 90 -16.89 -4.24 -33.83
C VAL A 90 -16.38 -5.17 -32.70
N VAL A 91 -16.68 -6.46 -32.73
CA VAL A 91 -16.15 -7.44 -31.78
C VAL A 91 -14.61 -7.48 -31.84
N CYS A 92 -14.03 -7.51 -33.04
CA CYS A 92 -12.56 -7.47 -33.21
C CYS A 92 -11.96 -6.15 -32.72
N LEU A 93 -12.63 -5.03 -32.97
CA LEU A 93 -12.19 -3.70 -32.51
C LEU A 93 -12.24 -3.61 -30.98
N ASN A 94 -13.30 -4.11 -30.36
CA ASN A 94 -13.44 -4.17 -28.90
C ASN A 94 -12.30 -5.00 -28.27
N ALA A 95 -12.06 -6.21 -28.77
CA ALA A 95 -10.96 -7.06 -28.31
C ALA A 95 -9.59 -6.37 -28.48
N ALA A 96 -9.35 -5.68 -29.59
CA ALA A 96 -8.09 -4.96 -29.80
C ALA A 96 -7.89 -3.80 -28.81
N VAL A 97 -8.95 -3.01 -28.54
CA VAL A 97 -8.91 -1.93 -27.54
C VAL A 97 -8.73 -2.49 -26.13
N GLY A 98 -9.41 -3.58 -25.78
CA GLY A 98 -9.24 -4.30 -24.51
C GLY A 98 -7.79 -4.70 -24.26
N VAL A 99 -7.13 -5.33 -25.24
CA VAL A 99 -5.70 -5.71 -25.18
C VAL A 99 -4.80 -4.49 -25.00
N LEU A 100 -5.07 -3.38 -25.70
CA LEU A 100 -4.29 -2.15 -25.54
C LEU A 100 -4.42 -1.54 -24.14
N GLN A 101 -5.61 -1.55 -23.56
CA GLN A 101 -5.88 -1.04 -22.22
C GLN A 101 -5.21 -1.92 -21.16
N GLU A 102 -5.37 -3.25 -21.25
CA GLU A 102 -4.76 -4.24 -20.35
C GLU A 102 -3.22 -4.16 -20.42
N GLY A 103 -2.66 -4.08 -21.62
CA GLY A 103 -1.22 -3.94 -21.81
C GLY A 103 -0.62 -2.67 -21.22
N LYS A 104 -1.36 -1.54 -21.17
CA LYS A 104 -0.92 -0.32 -20.48
C LYS A 104 -0.95 -0.50 -18.96
N ALA A 105 -1.99 -1.12 -18.43
CA ALA A 105 -2.10 -1.40 -17.01
C ALA A 105 -0.97 -2.33 -16.54
N GLN A 106 -0.69 -3.41 -17.28
CA GLN A 106 0.35 -4.38 -16.96
C GLN A 106 1.76 -3.74 -16.98
N ARG A 107 2.07 -2.89 -17.97
CA ARG A 107 3.36 -2.18 -18.01
C ARG A 107 3.57 -1.26 -16.79
N ALA A 108 2.52 -0.60 -16.32
CA ALA A 108 2.61 0.22 -15.11
C ALA A 108 2.92 -0.64 -13.86
N LEU A 109 2.34 -1.84 -13.77
CA LEU A 109 2.62 -2.82 -12.70
C LEU A 109 4.04 -3.38 -12.78
N ASP A 110 4.52 -3.75 -13.98
CA ASP A 110 5.88 -4.28 -14.17
C ASP A 110 6.96 -3.26 -13.76
N SER A 111 6.73 -1.97 -14.05
CA SER A 111 7.66 -0.90 -13.64
C SER A 111 7.78 -0.79 -12.12
N LEU A 112 6.71 -1.09 -11.37
CA LEU A 112 6.70 -1.05 -9.91
C LEU A 112 7.42 -2.27 -9.31
N LYS A 113 7.28 -3.45 -9.91
CA LYS A 113 7.99 -4.66 -9.46
C LYS A 113 9.51 -4.48 -9.50
N GLN A 114 10.03 -3.71 -10.46
CA GLN A 114 11.47 -3.41 -10.53
C GLN A 114 11.98 -2.57 -9.36
N LEU A 115 11.15 -1.71 -8.77
CA LEU A 115 11.53 -0.88 -7.61
C LEU A 115 11.61 -1.68 -6.30
N MET A 116 11.09 -2.91 -6.26
CA MET A 116 10.97 -3.75 -5.06
C MET A 116 11.96 -4.91 -5.01
N GLN A 117 13.02 -4.88 -5.82
CA GLN A 117 14.00 -5.99 -5.83
C GLN A 117 14.72 -6.10 -4.49
N PRO A 118 14.74 -7.31 -3.85
CA PRO A 118 15.51 -7.53 -2.64
C PRO A 118 17.00 -7.30 -2.90
N ARG A 119 17.71 -6.84 -1.87
CA ARG A 119 19.15 -6.60 -1.94
C ARG A 119 19.88 -7.62 -1.06
N ALA A 120 21.13 -7.88 -1.36
CA ALA A 120 22.00 -8.78 -0.60
C ALA A 120 23.35 -8.11 -0.37
N VAL A 121 23.92 -8.28 0.82
CA VAL A 121 25.27 -7.85 1.14
C VAL A 121 26.21 -9.02 0.81
N VAL A 122 27.17 -8.79 -0.08
CA VAL A 122 28.13 -9.80 -0.54
C VAL A 122 29.56 -9.33 -0.33
N ILE A 123 30.47 -10.28 -0.18
CA ILE A 123 31.91 -10.03 -0.18
C ILE A 123 32.43 -10.43 -1.57
N ARG A 124 32.91 -9.46 -2.35
CA ARG A 124 33.61 -9.66 -3.63
C ARG A 124 34.93 -8.89 -3.61
N ASP A 125 35.96 -9.45 -4.15
CA ASP A 125 37.33 -8.87 -4.13
C ASP A 125 37.80 -8.47 -2.71
N GLY A 126 37.30 -9.16 -1.67
CA GLY A 126 37.64 -8.90 -0.27
C GLY A 126 36.95 -7.68 0.34
N SER A 127 35.98 -7.08 -0.33
CA SER A 127 35.20 -5.93 0.15
C SER A 127 33.69 -6.24 0.22
N GLU A 128 33.02 -5.74 1.26
CA GLU A 128 31.56 -5.82 1.35
C GLU A 128 30.92 -4.84 0.37
N GLN A 129 29.91 -5.32 -0.35
CA GLN A 129 29.13 -4.50 -1.26
C GLN A 129 27.67 -4.96 -1.28
N GLU A 130 26.76 -4.02 -1.42
CA GLU A 130 25.33 -4.29 -1.49
C GLU A 130 24.90 -4.38 -2.96
N ILE A 131 24.38 -5.53 -3.38
CA ILE A 131 23.92 -5.78 -4.76
C ILE A 131 22.43 -6.19 -4.77
N PRO A 132 21.71 -6.02 -5.90
CA PRO A 132 20.40 -6.65 -6.08
C PRO A 132 20.51 -8.17 -5.93
N ALA A 133 19.64 -8.81 -5.13
CA ALA A 133 19.66 -10.25 -4.92
C ALA A 133 19.52 -11.06 -6.22
N ALA A 134 18.87 -10.48 -7.23
CA ALA A 134 18.79 -11.07 -8.59
C ALA A 134 20.15 -11.25 -9.26
N LYS A 135 21.19 -10.47 -8.88
CA LYS A 135 22.55 -10.54 -9.41
C LYS A 135 23.49 -11.47 -8.63
N LEU A 136 22.94 -12.23 -7.66
CA LEU A 136 23.69 -13.26 -6.96
C LEU A 136 24.00 -14.43 -7.89
N VAL A 137 25.21 -14.95 -7.77
CA VAL A 137 25.68 -16.13 -8.53
C VAL A 137 26.20 -17.20 -7.60
N VAL A 138 26.21 -18.45 -8.07
CA VAL A 138 26.80 -19.58 -7.33
C VAL A 138 28.27 -19.29 -7.05
N GLY A 139 28.68 -19.41 -5.78
CA GLY A 139 30.02 -19.08 -5.31
C GLY A 139 30.16 -17.69 -4.67
N ASP A 140 29.16 -16.79 -4.73
CA ASP A 140 29.21 -15.54 -3.97
C ASP A 140 29.25 -15.81 -2.46
N LEU A 141 29.93 -14.94 -1.71
CA LEU A 141 29.88 -14.90 -0.25
C LEU A 141 28.82 -13.90 0.20
N VAL A 142 27.79 -14.36 0.88
CA VAL A 142 26.69 -13.53 1.40
C VAL A 142 26.83 -13.33 2.91
N CYS A 143 26.73 -12.08 3.36
CA CYS A 143 26.69 -11.72 4.77
C CYS A 143 25.24 -11.77 5.28
N LEU A 144 25.02 -12.50 6.37
CA LEU A 144 23.73 -12.65 7.03
C LEU A 144 23.75 -11.96 8.39
N GLN A 145 22.68 -11.24 8.72
CA GLN A 145 22.50 -10.60 10.04
C GLN A 145 21.03 -10.70 10.47
N ALA A 146 20.79 -10.56 11.76
CA ALA A 146 19.43 -10.64 12.31
C ALA A 146 18.47 -9.69 11.57
N GLY A 147 17.30 -10.22 11.17
CA GLY A 147 16.30 -9.49 10.38
C GLY A 147 16.49 -9.55 8.87
N ALA A 148 17.57 -10.14 8.36
CA ALA A 148 17.77 -10.35 6.92
C ALA A 148 17.04 -11.61 6.44
N MET A 149 16.59 -11.58 5.20
CA MET A 149 16.13 -12.76 4.48
C MET A 149 17.29 -13.39 3.73
N VAL A 150 17.35 -14.71 3.78
CA VAL A 150 18.36 -15.47 3.03
C VAL A 150 18.05 -15.38 1.52
N PRO A 151 18.96 -14.81 0.70
CA PRO A 151 18.66 -14.49 -0.68
C PRO A 151 18.90 -15.64 -1.68
N ALA A 152 19.48 -16.76 -1.22
CA ALA A 152 19.80 -17.95 -2.04
C ALA A 152 20.04 -19.15 -1.08
N ASP A 153 20.22 -20.36 -1.62
CA ASP A 153 20.67 -21.49 -0.76
C ASP A 153 22.17 -21.36 -0.51
N LEU A 154 22.58 -21.30 0.79
CA LEU A 154 23.95 -21.05 1.19
C LEU A 154 24.52 -22.22 2.01
N ARG A 155 25.84 -22.48 1.85
CA ARG A 155 26.68 -23.27 2.77
C ARG A 155 27.41 -22.33 3.71
N LEU A 156 27.13 -22.41 5.01
CA LEU A 156 27.70 -21.51 6.01
C LEU A 156 29.22 -21.68 6.12
N VAL A 157 29.93 -20.56 6.16
CA VAL A 157 31.38 -20.42 6.40
C VAL A 157 31.62 -19.96 7.82
N GLU A 158 30.83 -18.98 8.30
CA GLU A 158 30.87 -18.43 9.65
C GLU A 158 29.44 -18.36 10.21
N ALA A 159 29.32 -18.64 11.51
CA ALA A 159 28.05 -18.58 12.24
C ALA A 159 28.30 -18.18 13.69
N GLU A 160 27.91 -16.96 14.07
CA GLU A 160 28.00 -16.46 15.44
C GLU A 160 26.59 -16.32 16.02
N ASN A 161 26.20 -17.26 16.87
CA ASN A 161 24.86 -17.34 17.45
C ASN A 161 23.73 -17.26 16.41
N LEU A 162 23.99 -17.68 15.17
CA LEU A 162 23.10 -17.60 14.04
C LEU A 162 21.92 -18.54 14.21
N GLN A 163 20.70 -17.98 14.22
CA GLN A 163 19.45 -18.72 14.29
C GLN A 163 18.57 -18.34 13.10
N LEU A 164 17.96 -19.35 12.46
CA LEU A 164 17.07 -19.15 11.32
C LEU A 164 15.68 -19.73 11.58
N GLN A 165 14.67 -19.01 11.11
CA GLN A 165 13.31 -19.50 11.06
C GLN A 165 13.06 -20.13 9.69
N GLU A 166 12.86 -21.44 9.67
CA GLU A 166 12.75 -22.25 8.45
C GLU A 166 11.33 -22.82 8.24
N ALA A 167 10.34 -22.23 8.89
CA ALA A 167 8.95 -22.69 8.88
C ALA A 167 8.36 -22.89 7.45
N ALA A 168 8.78 -22.08 6.51
CA ALA A 168 8.35 -22.17 5.10
C ALA A 168 8.79 -23.47 4.40
N LEU A 169 9.85 -24.11 4.90
CA LEU A 169 10.43 -25.35 4.33
C LEU A 169 10.19 -26.57 5.20
N THR A 170 10.19 -26.40 6.51
CA THR A 170 10.11 -27.51 7.47
C THR A 170 8.74 -27.65 8.13
N GLY A 171 7.92 -26.60 8.10
CA GLY A 171 6.66 -26.51 8.84
C GLY A 171 6.83 -26.22 10.33
N GLU A 172 8.05 -26.16 10.86
CA GLU A 172 8.33 -25.93 12.27
C GLU A 172 8.59 -24.42 12.54
N ASN A 173 7.91 -23.87 13.54
CA ASN A 173 7.98 -22.43 13.86
C ASN A 173 9.14 -22.05 14.80
N LEU A 174 9.86 -23.02 15.36
CA LEU A 174 10.99 -22.73 16.26
C LEU A 174 12.25 -22.37 15.46
N PRO A 175 13.01 -21.33 15.87
CA PRO A 175 14.27 -21.01 15.23
C PRO A 175 15.29 -22.14 15.38
N VAL A 176 15.98 -22.45 14.29
CA VAL A 176 17.01 -23.49 14.24
C VAL A 176 18.39 -22.87 14.43
N GLN A 177 19.14 -23.33 15.40
CA GLN A 177 20.55 -22.95 15.63
C GLN A 177 21.43 -23.48 14.50
N LYS A 178 22.20 -22.60 13.86
CA LYS A 178 23.09 -22.95 12.76
C LYS A 178 24.54 -23.11 13.21
N GLN A 179 25.28 -23.94 12.48
CA GLN A 179 26.69 -24.24 12.72
C GLN A 179 27.45 -24.39 11.38
N THR A 180 28.77 -24.48 11.45
CA THR A 180 29.62 -24.56 10.26
C THR A 180 30.20 -25.94 9.98
N ALA A 181 30.13 -26.87 10.95
CA ALA A 181 30.71 -28.22 10.81
C ALA A 181 30.04 -29.01 9.66
N SER A 182 30.80 -29.90 9.02
CA SER A 182 30.25 -30.83 8.04
C SER A 182 29.34 -31.87 8.71
N LEU A 183 28.26 -32.25 8.05
CA LEU A 183 27.27 -33.19 8.58
C LEU A 183 27.48 -34.61 8.01
N SER A 184 27.61 -35.59 8.86
CA SER A 184 27.70 -37.03 8.49
C SER A 184 26.36 -37.69 8.79
N GLY A 185 25.66 -38.19 7.79
CA GLY A 185 24.43 -38.97 7.99
C GLY A 185 24.75 -40.34 8.61
N LYS A 186 23.92 -40.78 9.58
CA LYS A 186 24.00 -42.15 10.08
C LYS A 186 23.85 -43.13 8.91
N GLN A 187 24.85 -44.02 8.72
CA GLN A 187 24.87 -45.04 7.65
C GLN A 187 24.76 -44.56 6.19
N GLY A 188 25.28 -43.34 5.86
CA GLY A 188 25.30 -42.84 4.46
C GLY A 188 23.93 -42.36 3.92
N GLY A 189 22.87 -42.31 4.71
CA GLY A 189 21.54 -41.85 4.37
C GLY A 189 21.47 -40.34 4.07
N ARG A 190 20.47 -39.89 3.30
CA ARG A 190 20.22 -38.51 2.99
C ARG A 190 19.69 -37.77 4.22
N ILE A 191 20.33 -36.63 4.60
CA ILE A 191 19.88 -35.82 5.75
C ILE A 191 18.66 -35.01 5.34
N PRO A 192 17.53 -35.03 6.09
CA PRO A 192 16.36 -34.18 5.86
C PRO A 192 16.73 -32.69 5.85
N LEU A 193 15.93 -31.85 5.18
CA LEU A 193 16.21 -30.40 5.04
C LEU A 193 16.31 -29.69 6.39
N GLY A 194 15.39 -29.97 7.32
CA GLY A 194 15.37 -29.34 8.65
C GLY A 194 16.58 -29.68 9.52
N ASP A 195 17.27 -30.79 9.25
CA ASP A 195 18.45 -31.22 10.02
C ASP A 195 19.76 -30.71 9.42
N ARG A 196 19.73 -29.98 8.30
CA ARG A 196 20.92 -29.42 7.65
C ARG A 196 21.36 -28.11 8.31
N ASN A 197 21.82 -28.19 9.53
CA ASN A 197 22.16 -27.04 10.38
C ASN A 197 23.36 -26.23 9.88
N ASN A 198 24.09 -26.69 8.87
CA ASN A 198 25.21 -25.98 8.25
C ASN A 198 24.87 -25.34 6.91
N MET A 199 23.58 -25.33 6.57
CA MET A 199 23.06 -24.67 5.37
C MET A 199 21.93 -23.70 5.76
N THR A 200 21.72 -22.69 4.91
CA THR A 200 20.57 -21.80 4.95
C THR A 200 19.88 -21.81 3.59
N PHE A 201 18.59 -21.54 3.54
CA PHE A 201 17.78 -21.72 2.34
C PHE A 201 17.10 -20.41 1.93
N LEU A 202 16.91 -20.24 0.62
CA LEU A 202 16.19 -19.09 0.05
C LEU A 202 14.88 -18.82 0.81
N SER A 203 14.60 -17.54 1.06
CA SER A 203 13.38 -17.06 1.74
C SER A 203 13.20 -17.51 3.19
N THR A 204 14.22 -18.08 3.83
CA THR A 204 14.25 -18.27 5.28
C THR A 204 14.75 -17.01 5.97
N MET A 205 14.44 -16.85 7.26
CA MET A 205 14.66 -15.62 8.00
C MET A 205 15.73 -15.80 9.07
N VAL A 206 16.67 -14.87 9.15
CA VAL A 206 17.63 -14.78 10.26
C VAL A 206 16.93 -14.14 11.46
N SER A 207 16.64 -14.95 12.50
CA SER A 207 15.98 -14.49 13.73
C SER A 207 16.95 -13.89 14.75
N ALA A 208 18.19 -14.37 14.79
CA ALA A 208 19.23 -13.87 15.70
C ALA A 208 20.64 -14.18 15.17
N GLY A 209 21.64 -13.44 15.66
CA GLY A 209 23.05 -13.65 15.34
C GLY A 209 23.47 -13.12 13.98
N ARG A 210 24.67 -13.53 13.54
CA ARG A 210 25.24 -13.17 12.23
C ARG A 210 26.04 -14.34 11.67
N GLY A 211 26.27 -14.32 10.36
CA GLY A 211 27.10 -15.34 9.70
C GLY A 211 27.39 -15.00 8.26
N THR A 212 28.30 -15.76 7.67
CA THR A 212 28.66 -15.66 6.25
C THR A 212 28.45 -17.02 5.58
N GLY A 213 27.90 -17.04 4.37
CA GLY A 213 27.67 -18.27 3.62
C GLY A 213 28.01 -18.17 2.13
N MET A 214 28.48 -19.27 1.54
CA MET A 214 28.73 -19.40 0.11
C MET A 214 27.45 -19.80 -0.61
N VAL A 215 27.09 -19.13 -1.68
CA VAL A 215 25.92 -19.46 -2.52
C VAL A 215 26.14 -20.78 -3.23
N CYS A 216 25.27 -21.76 -2.93
CA CYS A 216 25.32 -23.11 -3.51
C CYS A 216 24.29 -23.31 -4.63
N ALA A 217 23.16 -22.58 -4.59
CA ALA A 217 22.12 -22.67 -5.59
C ALA A 217 21.36 -21.33 -5.69
N VAL A 218 20.93 -20.97 -6.89
CA VAL A 218 20.18 -19.74 -7.20
C VAL A 218 18.90 -20.08 -7.98
N GLY A 219 17.89 -19.22 -7.93
CA GLY A 219 16.67 -19.33 -8.68
C GLY A 219 15.97 -20.70 -8.55
N LEU A 220 15.61 -21.32 -9.66
CA LEU A 220 14.96 -22.64 -9.71
C LEU A 220 15.78 -23.79 -9.11
N GLN A 221 17.10 -23.61 -8.96
CA GLN A 221 17.96 -24.65 -8.40
C GLN A 221 17.87 -24.70 -6.87
N THR A 222 17.37 -23.65 -6.21
CA THR A 222 17.16 -23.59 -4.75
C THR A 222 16.11 -24.60 -4.30
N GLN A 223 16.03 -24.89 -2.99
CA GLN A 223 15.00 -25.81 -2.47
C GLN A 223 13.58 -25.23 -2.68
N ILE A 224 13.40 -23.95 -2.42
CA ILE A 224 12.12 -23.25 -2.69
C ILE A 224 11.85 -23.18 -4.21
N GLY A 225 12.86 -22.93 -5.03
CA GLY A 225 12.72 -22.94 -6.48
C GLY A 225 12.18 -24.26 -7.03
N LYS A 226 12.64 -25.40 -6.49
CA LYS A 226 12.12 -26.71 -6.85
C LYS A 226 10.67 -26.93 -6.44
N ILE A 227 10.27 -26.39 -5.28
CA ILE A 227 8.86 -26.43 -4.82
C ILE A 227 8.00 -25.53 -5.73
N ALA A 228 8.46 -24.32 -6.01
CA ALA A 228 7.76 -23.37 -6.88
C ALA A 228 7.54 -23.92 -8.30
N ALA A 229 8.50 -24.66 -8.84
CA ALA A 229 8.37 -25.33 -10.15
C ALA A 229 7.25 -26.38 -10.18
N LEU A 230 6.88 -26.96 -9.03
CA LEU A 230 5.78 -27.93 -8.88
C LEU A 230 4.43 -27.25 -8.63
N MET A 231 4.39 -25.97 -8.24
CA MET A 231 3.20 -25.19 -7.88
C MET A 231 2.84 -24.16 -8.97
N HIS A 232 2.61 -24.59 -10.20
CA HIS A 232 2.44 -23.73 -11.39
C HIS A 232 1.08 -23.01 -11.50
N GLU A 233 0.31 -22.82 -10.42
CA GLU A 233 -0.93 -22.05 -10.43
C GLU A 233 -0.99 -21.06 -9.27
N SER A 234 -0.35 -19.89 -9.41
CA SER A 234 -0.71 -18.74 -8.56
C SER A 234 -1.92 -18.04 -9.18
N ARG A 235 -3.11 -18.28 -8.62
CA ARG A 235 -4.29 -17.46 -8.91
C ARG A 235 -4.03 -16.02 -8.49
N GLU A 236 -4.21 -15.07 -9.41
CA GLU A 236 -4.21 -13.65 -9.08
C GLU A 236 -5.29 -13.37 -8.03
N GLU A 237 -4.90 -12.81 -6.88
CA GLU A 237 -5.84 -12.42 -5.83
C GLU A 237 -6.67 -11.23 -6.32
N THR A 238 -7.98 -11.44 -6.53
CA THR A 238 -8.91 -10.36 -6.88
C THR A 238 -9.15 -9.43 -5.69
N THR A 239 -9.20 -8.12 -5.95
CA THR A 239 -9.46 -7.10 -4.92
C THR A 239 -10.88 -7.21 -4.36
N PRO A 240 -11.15 -6.76 -3.12
CA PRO A 240 -12.52 -6.67 -2.59
C PRO A 240 -13.46 -5.87 -3.51
N LEU A 241 -12.96 -4.79 -4.11
CA LEU A 241 -13.69 -3.99 -5.06
C LEU A 241 -14.00 -4.77 -6.36
N GLN A 242 -13.02 -5.52 -6.89
CA GLN A 242 -13.25 -6.36 -8.07
C GLN A 242 -14.31 -7.45 -7.82
N LYS A 243 -14.34 -8.03 -6.60
CA LYS A 243 -15.40 -8.96 -6.20
C LYS A 243 -16.77 -8.29 -6.18
N LYS A 244 -16.89 -7.11 -5.54
CA LYS A 244 -18.14 -6.32 -5.52
C LYS A 244 -18.58 -5.89 -6.92
N LEU A 245 -17.63 -5.52 -7.80
CA LEU A 245 -17.93 -5.19 -9.19
C LEU A 245 -18.38 -6.43 -9.98
N GLY A 246 -17.79 -7.59 -9.73
CA GLY A 246 -18.23 -8.84 -10.29
C GLY A 246 -19.67 -9.24 -9.86
N GLU A 247 -20.01 -9.03 -8.59
CA GLU A 247 -21.37 -9.21 -8.07
C GLU A 247 -22.36 -8.23 -8.71
N LEU A 248 -21.97 -6.96 -8.83
CA LEU A 248 -22.76 -5.93 -9.52
C LEU A 248 -22.97 -6.32 -11.00
N GLY A 249 -21.90 -6.77 -11.68
CA GLY A 249 -21.98 -7.25 -13.07
C GLY A 249 -22.95 -8.41 -13.24
N LYS A 250 -22.92 -9.40 -12.34
CA LYS A 250 -23.89 -10.52 -12.33
C LYS A 250 -25.33 -10.03 -12.13
N PHE A 251 -25.55 -9.11 -11.21
CA PHE A 251 -26.87 -8.53 -10.95
C PHE A 251 -27.40 -7.78 -12.18
N LEU A 252 -26.56 -6.97 -12.82
CA LEU A 252 -26.91 -6.23 -14.04
C LEU A 252 -27.20 -7.19 -15.21
N SER A 253 -26.37 -8.22 -15.40
CA SER A 253 -26.58 -9.22 -16.45
C SER A 253 -27.90 -9.98 -16.26
N LEU A 254 -28.24 -10.36 -15.02
CA LEU A 254 -29.49 -11.05 -14.73
C LEU A 254 -30.71 -10.11 -14.93
N GLY A 255 -30.58 -8.84 -14.51
CA GLY A 255 -31.61 -7.83 -14.71
C GLY A 255 -31.85 -7.55 -16.21
N SER A 256 -30.79 -7.42 -16.98
CA SER A 256 -30.83 -7.22 -18.44
C SER A 256 -31.49 -8.42 -19.15
N LEU A 257 -31.13 -9.65 -18.77
CA LEU A 257 -31.77 -10.85 -19.29
C LEU A 257 -33.28 -10.85 -19.02
N GLY A 258 -33.70 -10.43 -17.81
CA GLY A 258 -35.13 -10.27 -17.48
C GLY A 258 -35.82 -9.23 -18.37
N ILE A 259 -35.21 -8.08 -18.62
CA ILE A 259 -35.74 -7.05 -19.53
C ILE A 259 -35.83 -7.59 -20.95
N CYS A 260 -34.81 -8.32 -21.43
CA CYS A 260 -34.84 -8.95 -22.77
C CYS A 260 -35.98 -9.93 -22.94
N ILE A 261 -36.23 -10.77 -21.94
CA ILE A 261 -37.38 -11.72 -21.95
C ILE A 261 -38.70 -10.94 -22.01
N VAL A 262 -38.87 -9.90 -21.21
CA VAL A 262 -40.09 -9.07 -21.20
C VAL A 262 -40.31 -8.41 -22.56
N LEU A 263 -39.27 -7.83 -23.17
CA LEU A 263 -39.34 -7.21 -24.49
C LEU A 263 -39.64 -8.22 -25.58
N PHE A 264 -39.05 -9.42 -25.52
CA PHE A 264 -39.31 -10.49 -26.47
C PHE A 264 -40.75 -10.97 -26.39
N LEU A 265 -41.28 -11.14 -25.18
CA LEU A 265 -42.70 -11.50 -24.98
C LEU A 265 -43.64 -10.41 -25.46
N LEU A 266 -43.32 -9.12 -25.20
CA LEU A 266 -44.09 -7.97 -25.66
C LEU A 266 -44.13 -7.90 -27.20
N ALA A 267 -43.01 -8.19 -27.84
CA ALA A 267 -42.88 -8.21 -29.29
C ALA A 267 -43.74 -9.32 -29.94
N ILE A 268 -43.83 -10.50 -29.32
CA ILE A 268 -44.74 -11.57 -29.77
C ILE A 268 -46.21 -11.11 -29.67
N VAL A 269 -46.56 -10.46 -28.55
CA VAL A 269 -47.91 -9.90 -28.36
C VAL A 269 -48.22 -8.82 -29.44
N GLN A 270 -47.24 -8.00 -29.80
CA GLN A 270 -47.35 -6.99 -30.84
C GLN A 270 -47.25 -7.55 -32.27
N LYS A 271 -47.13 -8.88 -32.44
CA LYS A 271 -47.04 -9.60 -33.75
C LYS A 271 -45.87 -9.08 -34.62
N ARG A 272 -44.76 -8.69 -34.03
CA ARG A 272 -43.56 -8.24 -34.75
C ARG A 272 -42.73 -9.43 -35.28
N PRO A 273 -41.88 -9.19 -36.29
CA PRO A 273 -40.96 -10.22 -36.75
C PRO A 273 -40.07 -10.69 -35.60
N VAL A 274 -40.12 -11.97 -35.29
CA VAL A 274 -39.42 -12.57 -34.13
C VAL A 274 -37.91 -12.34 -34.24
N PHE A 275 -37.36 -12.35 -35.44
CA PHE A 275 -35.94 -12.22 -35.68
C PHE A 275 -35.42 -10.79 -35.34
N ASP A 276 -36.12 -9.75 -35.82
CA ASP A 276 -35.76 -8.34 -35.53
C ASP A 276 -35.83 -8.06 -34.03
N MET A 277 -36.76 -8.70 -33.36
CA MET A 277 -36.91 -8.58 -31.92
C MET A 277 -35.85 -9.32 -31.15
N LEU A 278 -35.39 -10.47 -31.68
CA LEU A 278 -34.26 -11.20 -31.11
C LEU A 278 -32.96 -10.35 -31.19
N LEU A 279 -32.69 -9.76 -32.33
CA LEU A 279 -31.54 -8.85 -32.51
C LEU A 279 -31.62 -7.62 -31.58
N THR A 280 -32.86 -7.06 -31.45
CA THR A 280 -33.07 -5.94 -30.53
C THR A 280 -32.82 -6.34 -29.06
N ALA A 281 -33.31 -7.52 -28.65
CA ALA A 281 -33.10 -8.05 -27.32
C ALA A 281 -31.61 -8.33 -27.04
N ILE A 282 -30.88 -8.90 -28.01
CA ILE A 282 -29.44 -9.13 -27.91
C ILE A 282 -28.69 -7.78 -27.77
N SER A 283 -29.05 -6.79 -28.58
CA SER A 283 -28.45 -5.45 -28.51
C SER A 283 -28.66 -4.81 -27.14
N LEU A 284 -29.84 -4.97 -26.57
CA LEU A 284 -30.16 -4.48 -25.24
C LEU A 284 -29.38 -5.20 -24.13
N ALA A 285 -29.19 -6.53 -24.26
CA ALA A 285 -28.39 -7.32 -23.33
C ALA A 285 -26.92 -6.80 -23.28
N VAL A 286 -26.37 -6.47 -24.44
CA VAL A 286 -25.03 -5.89 -24.58
C VAL A 286 -24.96 -4.48 -23.97
N ALA A 287 -25.98 -3.64 -24.21
CA ALA A 287 -26.06 -2.29 -23.63
C ALA A 287 -26.01 -2.28 -22.09
N ALA A 288 -26.51 -3.34 -21.45
CA ALA A 288 -26.63 -3.38 -19.99
C ALA A 288 -25.34 -3.64 -19.24
N VAL A 289 -24.29 -4.11 -19.91
CA VAL A 289 -23.03 -4.49 -19.27
C VAL A 289 -21.95 -3.46 -19.59
N PRO A 290 -21.40 -2.75 -18.58
CA PRO A 290 -20.33 -1.77 -18.80
C PRO A 290 -18.99 -2.46 -19.05
N GLU A 291 -18.68 -2.84 -20.28
CA GLU A 291 -17.48 -3.59 -20.68
C GLU A 291 -16.16 -2.90 -20.29
N GLY A 292 -16.13 -1.55 -20.31
CA GLY A 292 -14.96 -0.75 -19.95
C GLY A 292 -14.62 -0.72 -18.45
N LEU A 293 -15.53 -1.15 -17.57
CA LEU A 293 -15.39 -0.95 -16.13
C LEU A 293 -14.18 -1.67 -15.48
N PRO A 294 -13.89 -2.94 -15.76
CA PRO A 294 -12.71 -3.63 -15.19
C PRO A 294 -11.40 -2.95 -15.62
N ALA A 295 -11.30 -2.52 -16.88
CA ALA A 295 -10.12 -1.83 -17.41
C ALA A 295 -9.91 -0.46 -16.75
N VAL A 296 -10.99 0.32 -16.56
CA VAL A 296 -10.95 1.62 -15.86
C VAL A 296 -10.46 1.44 -14.43
N VAL A 297 -10.99 0.45 -13.68
CA VAL A 297 -10.58 0.18 -12.29
C VAL A 297 -9.11 -0.22 -12.21
N THR A 298 -8.66 -1.13 -13.04
CA THR A 298 -7.26 -1.59 -13.06
C THR A 298 -6.31 -0.42 -13.37
N LEU A 299 -6.65 0.42 -14.34
CA LEU A 299 -5.83 1.57 -14.69
C LEU A 299 -5.85 2.65 -13.59
N CYS A 300 -6.99 2.90 -12.93
CA CYS A 300 -7.07 3.80 -11.77
C CYS A 300 -6.14 3.33 -10.64
N LEU A 301 -6.15 2.06 -10.30
CA LEU A 301 -5.28 1.47 -9.29
C LEU A 301 -3.81 1.59 -9.69
N ALA A 302 -3.44 1.24 -10.93
CA ALA A 302 -2.07 1.31 -11.43
C ALA A 302 -1.50 2.74 -11.41
N LEU A 303 -2.28 3.73 -11.86
CA LEU A 303 -1.88 5.14 -11.81
C LEU A 303 -1.77 5.68 -10.38
N SER A 304 -2.60 5.19 -9.48
CA SER A 304 -2.55 5.59 -8.07
C SER A 304 -1.32 5.04 -7.37
N VAL A 305 -0.92 3.81 -7.66
CA VAL A 305 0.36 3.26 -7.15
C VAL A 305 1.53 4.10 -7.63
N THR A 306 1.52 4.56 -8.89
CA THR A 306 2.56 5.48 -9.40
C THR A 306 2.57 6.82 -8.65
N ARG A 307 1.40 7.35 -8.25
CA ARG A 307 1.32 8.57 -7.42
C ARG A 307 1.80 8.30 -5.99
N MET A 308 1.44 7.16 -5.40
CA MET A 308 1.89 6.76 -4.07
C MET A 308 3.42 6.60 -4.01
N ALA A 309 4.04 6.07 -5.04
CA ALA A 309 5.51 6.02 -5.13
C ALA A 309 6.17 7.42 -5.06
N LYS A 310 5.54 8.45 -5.65
CA LYS A 310 6.02 9.84 -5.59
C LYS A 310 5.90 10.48 -4.19
N ILE A 311 5.06 9.94 -3.33
CA ILE A 311 4.90 10.37 -1.94
C ILE A 311 5.60 9.43 -0.95
N ASN A 312 6.66 8.75 -1.38
CA ASN A 312 7.47 7.84 -0.57
C ASN A 312 6.73 6.59 -0.08
N THR A 313 5.77 6.11 -0.84
CA THR A 313 4.98 4.93 -0.50
C THR A 313 5.06 3.89 -1.61
N ILE A 314 5.65 2.73 -1.35
CA ILE A 314 5.69 1.60 -2.28
C ILE A 314 4.56 0.64 -1.92
N ILE A 315 3.67 0.38 -2.87
CA ILE A 315 2.58 -0.59 -2.73
C ILE A 315 3.03 -1.94 -3.28
N ARG A 316 2.92 -2.99 -2.49
CA ARG A 316 3.27 -4.36 -2.87
C ARG A 316 2.07 -5.17 -3.37
N ARG A 317 0.88 -4.87 -2.84
CA ARG A 317 -0.38 -5.50 -3.26
C ARG A 317 -1.37 -4.44 -3.70
N LEU A 318 -1.88 -4.55 -4.92
CA LEU A 318 -2.85 -3.58 -5.47
C LEU A 318 -4.11 -3.40 -4.62
N PRO A 319 -4.70 -4.47 -4.04
CA PRO A 319 -5.86 -4.35 -3.17
C PRO A 319 -5.68 -3.36 -2.02
N SER A 320 -4.46 -3.25 -1.50
CA SER A 320 -4.16 -2.43 -0.32
C SER A 320 -4.34 -0.92 -0.57
N VAL A 321 -4.27 -0.47 -1.84
CA VAL A 321 -4.53 0.93 -2.21
C VAL A 321 -5.98 1.33 -1.86
N GLU A 322 -6.92 0.47 -2.20
CA GLU A 322 -8.35 0.69 -1.90
C GLU A 322 -8.63 0.53 -0.41
N THR A 323 -8.12 -0.56 0.17
CA THR A 323 -8.32 -0.89 1.59
C THR A 323 -7.78 0.21 2.50
N LEU A 324 -6.64 0.81 2.15
CA LEU A 324 -6.04 1.92 2.88
C LEU A 324 -6.97 3.14 2.99
N GLY A 325 -7.73 3.44 1.93
CA GLY A 325 -8.74 4.51 1.95
C GLY A 325 -9.91 4.25 2.92
N ALA A 326 -10.15 3.00 3.28
CA ALA A 326 -11.21 2.56 4.17
C ALA A 326 -10.74 2.29 5.61
N VAL A 327 -9.43 2.40 5.88
CA VAL A 327 -8.86 2.17 7.22
C VAL A 327 -9.52 3.06 8.25
N SER A 328 -10.01 2.43 9.33
CA SER A 328 -10.66 3.09 10.48
C SER A 328 -9.78 3.09 11.73
N VAL A 329 -8.81 2.16 11.80
CA VAL A 329 -7.85 2.06 12.91
C VAL A 329 -6.42 1.91 12.38
N VAL A 330 -5.50 2.73 12.88
CA VAL A 330 -4.07 2.60 12.65
C VAL A 330 -3.41 2.11 13.93
N CYS A 331 -3.03 0.85 13.98
CA CYS A 331 -2.21 0.26 15.02
C CYS A 331 -0.73 0.51 14.70
N SER A 332 0.00 1.15 15.59
CA SER A 332 1.39 1.51 15.37
C SER A 332 2.29 0.99 16.48
N ASP A 333 3.42 0.36 16.09
CA ASP A 333 4.52 0.21 17.02
C ASP A 333 5.06 1.59 17.40
N LYS A 334 5.55 1.73 18.63
CA LYS A 334 6.14 2.98 19.10
C LYS A 334 7.51 3.24 18.44
N THR A 335 8.42 2.25 18.58
CA THR A 335 9.83 2.39 18.22
C THR A 335 10.01 2.42 16.70
N GLY A 336 10.86 3.30 16.19
CA GLY A 336 11.14 3.40 14.76
C GLY A 336 10.00 3.99 13.90
N THR A 337 8.77 3.95 14.39
CA THR A 337 7.56 4.44 13.68
C THR A 337 7.11 5.80 14.21
N LEU A 338 6.67 5.86 15.48
CA LEU A 338 6.23 7.11 16.13
C LEU A 338 7.41 7.89 16.70
N THR A 339 8.53 7.20 16.96
CA THR A 339 9.78 7.77 17.43
C THR A 339 10.87 7.67 16.36
N GLN A 340 12.00 8.35 16.57
CA GLN A 340 13.06 8.46 15.58
C GLN A 340 13.96 7.21 15.49
N ASN A 341 13.80 6.23 16.38
CA ASN A 341 14.71 5.09 16.58
C ASN A 341 16.18 5.54 16.78
N LYS A 342 16.34 6.65 17.50
CA LYS A 342 17.64 7.28 17.76
C LYS A 342 17.68 7.79 19.19
N MET A 343 18.43 7.11 20.05
CA MET A 343 18.64 7.62 21.40
C MET A 343 19.28 9.02 21.37
N THR A 344 18.78 9.90 22.21
CA THR A 344 19.27 11.29 22.31
C THR A 344 19.38 11.69 23.78
N VAL A 345 20.51 12.34 24.14
CA VAL A 345 20.69 12.91 25.49
C VAL A 345 19.83 14.16 25.59
N GLU A 346 18.86 14.19 26.53
CA GLU A 346 17.97 15.32 26.76
C GLU A 346 18.23 16.06 28.06
N ALA A 347 18.75 15.36 29.07
CA ALA A 347 19.08 15.94 30.36
C ALA A 347 20.40 15.40 30.89
N CYS A 348 21.08 16.23 31.68
CA CYS A 348 22.28 15.83 32.42
C CYS A 348 22.16 16.25 33.87
N PHE A 349 22.59 15.40 34.78
CA PHE A 349 22.82 15.77 36.18
C PHE A 349 24.29 15.97 36.40
N ALA A 350 24.71 17.19 36.65
CA ALA A 350 26.11 17.58 36.91
C ALA A 350 26.11 18.79 37.85
N ASP A 351 27.20 18.99 38.57
CA ASP A 351 27.33 20.07 39.58
C ASP A 351 26.13 20.12 40.55
N GLN A 352 25.60 18.94 40.94
CA GLN A 352 24.45 18.73 41.84
C GLN A 352 23.11 19.33 41.31
N LYS A 353 23.02 19.59 40.03
CA LYS A 353 21.83 20.12 39.40
C LYS A 353 21.42 19.30 38.19
N LEU A 354 20.10 19.09 38.03
CA LEU A 354 19.53 18.57 36.81
C LEU A 354 19.37 19.71 35.80
N LEU A 355 20.03 19.56 34.67
CA LEU A 355 20.05 20.55 33.60
C LEU A 355 19.59 19.94 32.29
N PRO A 356 18.84 20.68 31.44
CA PRO A 356 18.64 20.29 30.06
C PRO A 356 19.98 20.10 29.34
N ALA A 357 20.08 19.13 28.47
CA ALA A 357 21.30 18.80 27.72
C ALA A 357 21.92 20.04 27.02
N GLU A 358 21.06 20.95 26.53
CA GLU A 358 21.47 22.19 25.82
C GLU A 358 22.16 23.24 26.73
N ARG A 359 22.03 23.14 28.07
CA ARG A 359 22.55 24.10 29.04
C ARG A 359 23.80 23.62 29.79
N MET A 360 24.42 22.55 29.27
CA MET A 360 25.66 22.04 29.89
C MET A 360 26.84 22.96 29.74
N ASN A 361 27.56 23.17 30.82
CA ASN A 361 28.81 23.94 30.81
C ASN A 361 30.01 23.04 30.54
N VAL A 362 30.52 23.07 29.33
CA VAL A 362 31.60 22.20 28.85
C VAL A 362 32.90 22.39 29.64
N LYS A 363 33.29 23.61 29.94
CA LYS A 363 34.56 23.91 30.63
C LYS A 363 34.60 23.32 32.04
N ARG A 364 33.46 23.31 32.75
CA ARG A 364 33.35 22.78 34.11
C ARG A 364 33.17 21.26 34.14
N ASN A 365 32.56 20.70 33.10
CA ASN A 365 32.22 19.29 33.06
C ASN A 365 33.07 18.52 32.03
N ARG A 366 34.27 18.97 31.71
CA ARG A 366 35.18 18.38 30.73
C ARG A 366 35.34 16.87 30.97
N ASP A 367 35.59 16.46 32.22
CA ASP A 367 35.82 15.06 32.56
C ASP A 367 34.57 14.16 32.35
N LEU A 368 33.37 14.74 32.48
CA LEU A 368 32.12 14.06 32.13
C LEU A 368 32.05 13.77 30.62
N PHE A 369 32.37 14.75 29.77
CA PHE A 369 32.44 14.58 28.33
C PHE A 369 33.53 13.57 27.93
N LEU A 370 34.70 13.62 28.56
CA LEU A 370 35.76 12.65 28.32
C LEU A 370 35.31 11.23 28.69
N ALA A 371 34.66 11.05 29.83
CA ALA A 371 34.13 9.75 30.24
C ALA A 371 33.09 9.18 29.27
N MET A 372 32.20 10.04 28.74
CA MET A 372 31.20 9.66 27.74
C MET A 372 31.82 9.17 26.44
N LEU A 373 32.91 9.80 25.99
CA LEU A 373 33.51 9.55 24.68
C LEU A 373 34.62 8.50 24.72
N LEU A 374 35.45 8.48 25.77
CA LEU A 374 36.54 7.51 25.88
C LEU A 374 36.08 6.14 26.37
N CYS A 375 35.12 6.11 27.32
CA CYS A 375 34.49 4.86 27.76
C CYS A 375 33.30 4.52 26.84
N ASN A 376 33.57 4.27 25.54
CA ASN A 376 32.59 4.12 24.49
C ASN A 376 33.17 3.29 23.34
N ASP A 377 32.46 2.27 22.87
CA ASP A 377 32.92 1.38 21.80
C ASP A 377 32.32 1.74 20.42
N ALA A 378 31.27 2.59 20.39
CA ALA A 378 30.66 3.01 19.14
C ALA A 378 31.63 3.85 18.26
N GLN A 379 31.45 3.77 16.96
CA GLN A 379 32.26 4.44 15.93
C GLN A 379 31.37 5.25 14.98
N ILE A 380 31.85 6.44 14.57
CA ILE A 380 31.18 7.34 13.62
C ILE A 380 32.22 7.80 12.57
N GLU A 381 32.75 6.88 11.77
CA GLU A 381 33.66 7.28 10.66
C GLU A 381 32.97 7.17 9.30
N LYS A 382 33.02 6.00 8.66
CA LYS A 382 32.36 5.72 7.38
C LYS A 382 30.95 5.17 7.56
N SER A 383 30.69 4.54 8.69
CA SER A 383 29.40 4.02 9.10
C SER A 383 29.18 4.26 10.61
N ARG A 384 27.93 4.39 11.02
CA ARG A 384 27.53 4.54 12.43
C ARG A 384 27.34 3.14 13.01
N VAL A 385 28.34 2.64 13.74
CA VAL A 385 28.32 1.28 14.32
C VAL A 385 28.46 1.38 15.84
N GLY A 386 27.56 0.70 16.56
CA GLY A 386 27.59 0.65 18.02
C GLY A 386 26.22 0.61 18.67
N ASP A 387 26.18 0.45 19.98
CA ASP A 387 24.94 0.51 20.77
C ASP A 387 24.29 1.91 20.62
N PRO A 388 22.95 2.00 20.45
CA PRO A 388 22.25 3.30 20.30
C PRO A 388 22.50 4.27 21.46
N THR A 389 22.68 3.77 22.69
CA THR A 389 23.01 4.58 23.87
C THR A 389 24.40 5.20 23.74
N GLU A 390 25.36 4.44 23.22
CA GLU A 390 26.73 4.89 23.00
C GLU A 390 26.82 5.91 21.86
N LEU A 391 26.09 5.66 20.76
CA LEU A 391 25.99 6.60 19.65
C LEU A 391 25.38 7.95 20.11
N ALA A 392 24.39 7.91 21.02
CA ALA A 392 23.79 9.13 21.58
C ALA A 392 24.82 9.97 22.36
N LEU A 393 25.74 9.35 23.07
CA LEU A 393 26.81 10.03 23.81
C LEU A 393 27.81 10.67 22.84
N LEU A 394 28.18 9.99 21.75
CA LEU A 394 29.05 10.56 20.71
C LEU A 394 28.40 11.75 20.03
N ASP A 395 27.11 11.66 19.66
CA ASP A 395 26.35 12.78 19.07
C ASP A 395 26.27 13.95 20.05
N PHE A 396 26.07 13.68 21.33
CA PHE A 396 26.03 14.71 22.35
C PHE A 396 27.38 15.40 22.51
N GLY A 397 28.50 14.66 22.55
CA GLY A 397 29.85 15.21 22.59
C GLY A 397 30.15 16.08 21.36
N ALA A 398 29.78 15.60 20.17
CA ALA A 398 30.01 16.34 18.91
C ALA A 398 29.30 17.69 18.87
N ARG A 399 28.08 17.82 19.44
CA ARG A 399 27.37 19.12 19.57
C ARG A 399 28.14 20.15 20.34
N TYR A 400 29.02 19.71 21.24
CA TYR A 400 29.85 20.56 22.08
C TYR A 400 31.33 20.63 21.62
N GLY A 401 31.61 20.14 20.40
CA GLY A 401 32.94 20.19 19.79
C GLY A 401 33.90 19.11 20.28
N PHE A 402 33.43 18.07 20.93
CA PHE A 402 34.22 16.88 21.28
C PHE A 402 33.97 15.76 20.29
N GLU A 403 34.99 15.43 19.53
CA GLU A 403 34.97 14.28 18.59
C GLU A 403 35.88 13.18 19.10
N LYS A 404 35.35 11.93 19.17
CA LYS A 404 36.08 10.76 19.66
C LYS A 404 37.41 10.56 18.91
N ASN A 405 37.41 10.76 17.59
CA ASN A 405 38.58 10.53 16.75
C ASN A 405 39.69 11.60 17.04
N ALA A 406 39.30 12.86 17.26
CA ALA A 406 40.22 13.89 17.66
C ALA A 406 40.82 13.62 19.04
N LEU A 407 40.02 13.07 19.96
CA LEU A 407 40.51 12.66 21.29
C LEU A 407 41.47 11.47 21.20
N GLY A 408 41.28 10.55 20.24
CA GLY A 408 42.16 9.39 20.04
C GLY A 408 43.63 9.73 19.78
N THR A 409 43.94 10.94 19.30
CA THR A 409 45.31 11.41 19.10
C THR A 409 45.94 11.90 20.41
N SER A 410 45.16 12.36 21.38
CA SER A 410 45.62 12.91 22.66
C SER A 410 45.48 11.93 23.81
N PHE A 411 44.58 10.95 23.70
CA PHE A 411 44.29 9.93 24.72
C PHE A 411 44.55 8.54 24.16
N GLU A 412 45.58 7.89 24.71
CA GLU A 412 45.92 6.49 24.38
C GLU A 412 45.12 5.53 25.25
N ARG A 413 44.25 4.68 24.68
CA ARG A 413 43.51 3.65 25.40
C ARG A 413 44.48 2.50 25.72
N LYS A 414 44.73 2.21 27.00
CA LYS A 414 45.66 1.20 27.46
C LYS A 414 45.03 -0.12 27.84
N LYS A 415 43.95 -0.08 28.61
CA LYS A 415 43.20 -1.24 29.07
C LYS A 415 41.71 -1.00 29.08
N GLU A 416 40.98 -2.10 29.06
CA GLU A 416 39.53 -2.11 29.05
C GLU A 416 39.00 -3.24 29.91
N ASN A 417 37.96 -2.95 30.71
CA ASN A 417 37.05 -3.92 31.29
C ASN A 417 35.70 -3.75 30.59
N ALA A 418 35.42 -4.62 29.62
CA ALA A 418 34.21 -4.56 28.81
C ALA A 418 32.93 -4.56 29.66
N PHE A 419 31.82 -4.11 29.07
CA PHE A 419 30.53 -4.13 29.75
C PHE A 419 30.13 -5.55 30.16
N ASP A 420 29.76 -5.70 31.42
CA ASP A 420 29.25 -6.93 31.97
C ASP A 420 27.89 -6.72 32.63
N SER A 421 26.94 -7.63 32.35
CA SER A 421 25.55 -7.52 32.80
C SER A 421 25.36 -7.66 34.30
N ASP A 422 26.24 -8.38 35.01
CA ASP A 422 26.19 -8.58 36.46
C ASP A 422 26.78 -7.35 37.19
N ARG A 423 27.88 -6.82 36.66
CA ARG A 423 28.50 -5.59 37.17
C ARG A 423 27.70 -4.34 36.78
N LYS A 424 26.99 -4.37 35.61
CA LYS A 424 26.29 -3.27 35.00
C LYS A 424 27.15 -2.04 34.80
N MET A 425 28.40 -2.22 34.41
CA MET A 425 29.36 -1.14 34.15
C MET A 425 30.46 -1.59 33.20
N MET A 426 31.14 -0.60 32.63
CA MET A 426 32.30 -0.69 31.76
C MET A 426 33.34 0.32 32.23
N SER A 427 34.64 -0.02 32.15
CA SER A 427 35.72 0.91 32.46
C SER A 427 36.87 0.84 31.47
N VAL A 428 37.52 1.98 31.21
CA VAL A 428 38.62 2.11 30.26
C VAL A 428 39.73 2.92 30.87
N LEU A 429 40.97 2.46 30.77
CA LEU A 429 42.16 3.16 31.20
C LEU A 429 42.73 3.95 30.01
N CYS A 430 42.79 5.27 30.15
CA CYS A 430 43.39 6.17 29.15
C CYS A 430 44.60 6.89 29.72
N ARG A 431 45.60 7.14 28.84
CA ARG A 431 46.78 7.98 29.12
C ARG A 431 46.64 9.30 28.40
N GLU A 432 46.71 10.43 29.16
CA GLU A 432 46.81 11.80 28.65
C GLU A 432 48.06 12.46 29.18
N GLN A 433 49.02 12.89 28.35
CA GLN A 433 50.26 13.57 28.72
C GLN A 433 50.98 12.87 29.90
N GLY A 434 51.06 11.56 29.89
CA GLY A 434 51.72 10.76 30.93
C GLY A 434 50.85 10.44 32.13
N LYS A 435 49.72 11.06 32.35
CA LYS A 435 48.77 10.76 33.43
C LYS A 435 47.80 9.65 33.01
N LEU A 436 47.60 8.68 33.90
CA LEU A 436 46.68 7.58 33.68
C LEU A 436 45.37 7.81 34.46
N THR A 437 44.23 7.63 33.77
CA THR A 437 42.90 7.80 34.37
C THR A 437 41.98 6.70 33.91
N TRP A 438 41.30 6.03 34.86
CA TRP A 438 40.17 5.18 34.59
C TRP A 438 38.91 6.04 34.38
N TYR A 439 38.25 5.83 33.27
CA TYR A 439 36.89 6.32 33.01
C TYR A 439 35.92 5.17 33.09
N VAL A 440 34.82 5.38 33.82
CA VAL A 440 33.82 4.35 34.12
C VAL A 440 32.44 4.85 33.74
N LYS A 441 31.66 4.01 33.07
CA LYS A 441 30.23 4.24 32.79
C LYS A 441 29.40 3.04 33.28
N GLY A 442 28.16 3.28 33.71
CA GLY A 442 27.26 2.20 34.13
C GLY A 442 25.99 2.69 34.81
N ALA A 443 25.28 1.72 35.40
CA ALA A 443 24.07 1.98 36.14
C ALA A 443 24.36 2.85 37.39
N ALA A 444 23.52 3.87 37.60
CA ALA A 444 23.74 4.88 38.65
C ALA A 444 23.81 4.25 40.06
N ASP A 445 22.98 3.26 40.35
CA ASP A 445 22.97 2.54 41.64
C ASP A 445 24.28 1.77 41.88
N ARG A 446 24.92 1.29 40.83
CA ARG A 446 26.19 0.53 40.91
C ARG A 446 27.40 1.45 41.04
N ILE A 447 27.44 2.52 40.26
CA ILE A 447 28.54 3.50 40.28
C ILE A 447 28.55 4.26 41.61
N LEU A 448 27.40 4.74 42.10
CA LEU A 448 27.31 5.49 43.36
C LEU A 448 27.82 4.73 44.55
N LYS A 449 27.64 3.41 44.64
CA LYS A 449 28.16 2.57 45.71
C LYS A 449 29.70 2.53 45.74
N ARG A 450 30.35 2.79 44.61
CA ARG A 450 31.82 2.73 44.44
C ARG A 450 32.50 4.11 44.46
N CYS A 451 31.70 5.20 44.55
CA CYS A 451 32.24 6.54 44.64
C CYS A 451 32.52 6.98 46.06
N SER A 452 33.75 7.43 46.29
CA SER A 452 34.17 8.11 47.51
C SER A 452 34.19 9.66 47.41
N GLN A 453 34.18 10.16 46.18
CA GLN A 453 34.20 11.59 45.89
C GLN A 453 33.16 11.94 44.83
N VAL A 454 32.82 13.23 44.73
CA VAL A 454 31.94 13.80 43.71
C VAL A 454 32.56 15.03 43.13
N MET A 455 32.44 15.25 41.81
CA MET A 455 32.87 16.46 41.12
C MET A 455 31.86 17.58 41.38
N VAL A 456 32.29 18.68 41.97
CA VAL A 456 31.49 19.89 42.21
C VAL A 456 32.27 21.10 41.73
N TRP A 457 31.71 21.81 40.79
CA TRP A 457 32.35 23.01 40.19
C TRP A 457 33.75 22.73 39.61
N GLY A 458 33.97 21.52 39.10
CA GLY A 458 35.27 21.12 38.52
C GLY A 458 36.31 20.72 39.54
N GLN A 459 35.94 20.56 40.83
CA GLN A 459 36.82 20.10 41.90
C GLN A 459 36.28 18.82 42.55
N PRO A 460 37.10 17.80 42.79
CA PRO A 460 36.69 16.61 43.50
C PRO A 460 36.53 16.92 45.00
N VAL A 461 35.34 16.63 45.56
CA VAL A 461 35.06 16.81 46.98
C VAL A 461 34.61 15.48 47.60
N PRO A 462 34.77 15.24 48.89
CA PRO A 462 34.29 13.99 49.52
C PRO A 462 32.78 13.78 49.33
N MET A 463 32.38 12.56 49.05
CA MET A 463 30.99 12.17 48.86
C MET A 463 30.26 12.15 50.21
N THR A 464 29.37 13.10 50.45
CA THR A 464 28.50 13.15 51.63
C THR A 464 27.20 12.43 51.40
N GLN A 465 26.44 12.15 52.47
CA GLN A 465 25.10 11.57 52.37
C GLN A 465 24.13 12.51 51.67
N ALA A 466 24.27 13.84 51.86
CA ALA A 466 23.48 14.84 51.16
C ALA A 466 23.72 14.80 49.63
N HIS A 467 25.00 14.66 49.20
CA HIS A 467 25.32 14.49 47.79
C HIS A 467 24.67 13.23 47.18
N ARG A 468 24.71 12.11 47.90
CA ARG A 468 24.07 10.83 47.47
C ARG A 468 22.55 11.00 47.30
N GLN A 469 21.88 11.67 48.24
CA GLN A 469 20.44 11.92 48.18
C GLN A 469 20.07 12.83 47.01
N GLN A 470 20.86 13.89 46.75
CA GLN A 470 20.62 14.77 45.62
C GLN A 470 20.78 14.07 44.26
N ILE A 471 21.81 13.22 44.14
CA ILE A 471 22.03 12.42 42.93
C ILE A 471 20.88 11.43 42.70
N LEU A 472 20.45 10.72 43.75
CA LEU A 472 19.34 9.78 43.69
C LEU A 472 18.03 10.51 43.33
N ALA A 473 17.74 11.67 43.90
CA ALA A 473 16.60 12.49 43.53
C ALA A 473 16.68 12.97 42.09
N GLY A 474 17.90 13.23 41.57
CA GLY A 474 18.12 13.50 40.14
C GLY A 474 17.78 12.31 39.26
N VAL A 475 18.21 11.10 39.66
CA VAL A 475 17.86 9.86 38.96
C VAL A 475 16.34 9.63 38.94
N GLU A 476 15.67 9.81 40.09
CA GLU A 476 14.22 9.67 40.21
C GLU A 476 13.47 10.66 39.33
N LYS A 477 13.91 11.91 39.28
CA LYS A 477 13.31 12.92 38.37
C LYS A 477 13.50 12.54 36.90
N MET A 478 14.72 12.11 36.52
CA MET A 478 14.96 11.63 35.15
C MET A 478 14.10 10.40 34.82
N ALA A 479 13.96 9.47 35.77
CA ALA A 479 13.12 8.29 35.63
C ALA A 479 11.62 8.64 35.51
N ALA A 480 11.16 9.64 36.27
CA ALA A 480 9.80 10.18 36.17
C ALA A 480 9.52 10.85 34.82
N GLU A 481 10.56 11.41 34.19
CA GLU A 481 10.52 11.95 32.81
C GLU A 481 10.84 10.88 31.75
N GLU A 482 10.93 9.60 32.14
CA GLU A 482 11.15 8.43 31.25
C GLU A 482 12.51 8.43 30.55
N LEU A 483 13.48 9.10 31.13
CA LEU A 483 14.84 9.10 30.63
C LEU A 483 15.59 7.85 31.09
N ARG A 484 16.21 7.14 30.16
CA ARG A 484 17.19 6.10 30.46
C ARG A 484 18.44 6.74 31.02
N THR A 485 18.80 6.43 32.25
CA THR A 485 19.93 7.05 32.94
C THR A 485 21.21 6.24 32.79
N LEU A 486 22.32 6.92 32.55
CA LEU A 486 23.67 6.36 32.55
C LEU A 486 24.59 7.26 33.34
N ALA A 487 25.25 6.69 34.38
CA ALA A 487 26.16 7.43 35.24
C ALA A 487 27.61 7.28 34.78
N PHE A 488 28.40 8.30 35.11
CA PHE A 488 29.81 8.40 34.74
C PHE A 488 30.65 8.73 35.98
N ALA A 489 31.84 8.13 36.02
CA ALA A 489 32.85 8.39 37.07
C ALA A 489 34.25 8.31 36.50
N CYS A 490 35.23 8.82 37.20
CA CYS A 490 36.65 8.65 36.88
C CYS A 490 37.48 8.33 38.13
N ARG A 491 38.69 7.86 37.88
CA ARG A 491 39.71 7.66 38.95
C ARG A 491 41.10 7.89 38.36
N PRO A 492 41.96 8.79 38.94
CA PRO A 492 43.37 8.82 38.65
C PRO A 492 44.01 7.51 39.02
N TYR A 493 44.94 6.99 38.20
CA TYR A 493 45.60 5.71 38.37
C TYR A 493 47.13 5.93 38.41
N GLN A 494 47.80 5.25 39.36
CA GLN A 494 49.27 5.21 39.45
C GLN A 494 49.78 3.87 38.93
N GLU A 495 50.89 3.86 38.18
CA GLU A 495 51.47 2.61 37.70
C GLU A 495 51.95 1.76 38.89
N GLY A 496 51.47 0.50 38.92
CA GLY A 496 51.76 -0.44 40.02
C GLY A 496 50.58 -0.73 40.96
N GLU A 497 49.46 -0.01 40.82
CA GLU A 497 48.26 -0.35 41.58
C GLU A 497 47.62 -1.63 41.04
N PRO A 498 47.01 -2.50 41.93
CA PRO A 498 46.33 -3.71 41.54
C PRO A 498 45.13 -3.41 40.61
N GLU A 499 44.91 -4.21 39.55
CA GLU A 499 43.85 -4.02 38.57
C GLU A 499 42.42 -4.15 39.16
N ASN A 500 42.25 -4.93 40.23
CA ASN A 500 40.98 -5.06 40.95
C ASN A 500 40.48 -3.73 41.58
N MET A 501 41.35 -2.71 41.63
CA MET A 501 41.00 -1.39 42.14
C MET A 501 40.46 -0.41 41.06
N ALA A 502 40.45 -0.80 39.81
CA ALA A 502 40.00 0.05 38.70
C ALA A 502 38.63 0.69 38.94
N GLU A 503 37.72 -0.02 39.57
CA GLU A 503 36.31 0.39 39.76
C GLU A 503 35.99 0.66 41.25
N THR A 504 36.99 1.07 42.06
CA THR A 504 36.81 1.42 43.45
C THR A 504 37.30 2.86 43.71
N ASN A 505 36.82 3.50 44.79
CA ASN A 505 37.20 4.87 45.18
C ASN A 505 37.03 5.86 44.02
N LEU A 506 35.94 5.78 43.30
CA LEU A 506 35.64 6.60 42.13
C LEU A 506 35.24 8.03 42.50
N ILE A 507 35.50 8.97 41.58
CA ILE A 507 34.99 10.34 41.60
C ILE A 507 33.76 10.37 40.69
N PHE A 508 32.61 10.63 41.24
CA PHE A 508 31.38 10.74 40.49
C PHE A 508 31.37 12.05 39.63
N LEU A 509 31.12 11.92 38.31
CA LEU A 509 31.15 13.03 37.35
C LEU A 509 29.77 13.57 37.01
N GLY A 510 28.79 12.67 36.82
CA GLY A 510 27.44 13.03 36.45
C GLY A 510 26.63 11.88 35.89
N ILE A 511 25.41 12.20 35.47
CA ILE A 511 24.46 11.26 34.82
C ILE A 511 23.92 11.89 33.56
N THR A 512 23.76 11.10 32.51
CA THR A 512 22.98 11.48 31.33
C THR A 512 21.63 10.79 31.35
N GLY A 513 20.59 11.53 31.02
CA GLY A 513 19.25 11.02 30.75
C GLY A 513 18.95 11.05 29.26
N MET A 514 18.60 9.92 28.70
CA MET A 514 18.43 9.70 27.27
C MET A 514 17.08 9.08 26.97
N ARG A 515 16.49 9.44 25.83
CA ARG A 515 15.32 8.74 25.26
C ARG A 515 15.35 8.79 23.74
N ASP A 516 14.48 7.98 23.14
CA ASP A 516 14.17 8.05 21.73
C ASP A 516 13.07 9.10 21.51
N PRO A 517 13.35 10.26 20.86
CA PRO A 517 12.40 11.36 20.75
C PRO A 517 11.24 11.03 19.80
N ILE A 518 10.07 11.55 20.15
CA ILE A 518 8.87 11.48 19.29
C ILE A 518 9.14 12.29 18.01
N ARG A 519 8.71 11.75 16.87
CA ARG A 519 8.73 12.48 15.60
C ARG A 519 7.71 13.64 15.64
N PRO A 520 8.10 14.90 15.39
CA PRO A 520 7.14 16.01 15.38
C PRO A 520 6.00 15.83 14.38
N GLU A 521 6.28 15.16 13.25
CA GLU A 521 5.32 14.85 12.20
C GLU A 521 4.27 13.84 12.67
N ALA A 522 4.61 12.92 13.57
CA ALA A 522 3.68 11.93 14.11
C ALA A 522 2.57 12.61 14.94
N ILE A 523 2.88 13.65 15.71
CA ILE A 523 1.89 14.40 16.49
C ILE A 523 0.82 15.01 15.57
N ARG A 524 1.26 15.63 14.47
CA ARG A 524 0.35 16.23 13.48
C ARG A 524 -0.47 15.15 12.76
N ALA A 525 0.17 14.04 12.40
CA ALA A 525 -0.51 12.93 11.73
C ALA A 525 -1.61 12.31 12.59
N VAL A 526 -1.38 12.10 13.90
CA VAL A 526 -2.39 11.60 14.85
C VAL A 526 -3.58 12.56 14.94
N ALA A 527 -3.33 13.87 15.03
CA ALA A 527 -4.40 14.86 15.04
C ALA A 527 -5.21 14.88 13.73
N ASP A 528 -4.54 14.70 12.58
CA ASP A 528 -5.21 14.63 11.28
C ASP A 528 -6.01 13.33 11.12
N PHE A 529 -5.53 12.19 11.64
CA PHE A 529 -6.29 10.94 11.68
C PHE A 529 -7.57 11.07 12.51
N GLN A 530 -7.49 11.69 13.70
CA GLN A 530 -8.66 11.95 14.53
C GLN A 530 -9.72 12.79 13.81
N LYS A 531 -9.30 13.85 13.08
CA LYS A 531 -10.20 14.66 12.24
C LYS A 531 -10.83 13.84 11.09
N ALA A 532 -10.09 12.87 10.58
CA ALA A 532 -10.53 11.97 9.51
C ALA A 532 -11.41 10.81 10.03
N GLY A 533 -11.73 10.77 11.34
CA GLY A 533 -12.48 9.67 11.95
C GLY A 533 -11.68 8.38 12.09
N VAL A 534 -10.35 8.45 12.06
CA VAL A 534 -9.45 7.30 12.15
C VAL A 534 -8.85 7.25 13.55
N SER A 535 -8.99 6.13 14.23
CA SER A 535 -8.41 5.91 15.55
C SER A 535 -6.95 5.49 15.45
N THR A 536 -6.07 6.11 16.25
CA THR A 536 -4.68 5.66 16.37
C THR A 536 -4.52 4.86 17.65
N VAL A 537 -3.92 3.68 17.54
CA VAL A 537 -3.64 2.76 18.64
C VAL A 537 -2.14 2.54 18.73
N MET A 538 -1.53 2.78 19.87
CA MET A 538 -0.11 2.54 20.09
C MET A 538 0.10 1.19 20.77
N ILE A 539 1.01 0.38 20.23
CA ILE A 539 1.38 -0.94 20.73
C ILE A 539 2.87 -0.93 20.99
N THR A 540 3.33 -1.29 22.20
CA THR A 540 4.75 -1.23 22.59
C THR A 540 5.14 -2.30 23.59
N GLY A 541 6.42 -2.69 23.57
CA GLY A 541 7.06 -3.49 24.59
C GLY A 541 7.41 -2.72 25.88
N ASP A 542 7.28 -1.40 25.87
CA ASP A 542 7.64 -0.53 27.00
C ASP A 542 6.71 -0.72 28.22
N HIS A 543 7.16 -0.20 29.36
CA HIS A 543 6.35 -0.13 30.57
C HIS A 543 5.16 0.81 30.37
N VAL A 544 4.03 0.53 31.05
CA VAL A 544 2.76 1.27 30.92
C VAL A 544 2.91 2.76 31.21
N ALA A 545 3.75 3.16 32.16
CA ALA A 545 3.98 4.57 32.49
C ALA A 545 4.64 5.32 31.32
N THR A 546 5.67 4.72 30.69
CA THR A 546 6.35 5.24 29.51
C THR A 546 5.38 5.31 28.32
N ALA A 547 4.62 4.24 28.10
CA ALA A 547 3.65 4.16 27.01
C ALA A 547 2.54 5.24 27.17
N PHE A 548 2.05 5.45 28.40
CA PHE A 548 1.06 6.50 28.70
C PHE A 548 1.59 7.90 28.40
N ALA A 549 2.82 8.22 28.86
CA ALA A 549 3.35 9.55 28.65
C ALA A 549 3.67 9.86 27.19
N VAL A 550 4.19 8.89 26.43
CA VAL A 550 4.35 9.00 24.98
C VAL A 550 2.99 9.16 24.29
N GLY A 551 2.00 8.33 24.65
CA GLY A 551 0.64 8.39 24.11
C GLY A 551 -0.05 9.71 24.40
N LYS A 552 0.16 10.30 25.59
CA LYS A 552 -0.33 11.60 25.97
C LYS A 552 0.30 12.74 25.16
N LYS A 553 1.62 12.69 24.94
CA LYS A 553 2.33 13.68 24.11
C LYS A 553 1.90 13.62 22.64
N LEU A 554 1.59 12.43 22.14
CA LEU A 554 1.05 12.22 20.78
C LEU A 554 -0.43 12.60 20.65
N GLY A 555 -1.16 12.81 21.75
CA GLY A 555 -2.59 13.08 21.74
C GLY A 555 -3.45 11.82 21.53
N ILE A 556 -2.91 10.62 21.70
CA ILE A 556 -3.62 9.35 21.54
C ILE A 556 -4.49 9.06 22.76
N VAL A 557 -3.99 9.34 23.98
CA VAL A 557 -4.65 9.11 25.27
C VAL A 557 -4.59 10.34 26.14
N SER A 558 -5.59 10.49 27.03
CA SER A 558 -5.66 11.55 28.03
C SER A 558 -5.60 11.01 29.47
N LYS A 559 -6.05 9.75 29.67
CA LYS A 559 -6.14 9.09 30.97
C LYS A 559 -5.39 7.77 30.94
N GLN A 560 -4.82 7.37 32.09
CA GLN A 560 -4.11 6.11 32.21
C GLN A 560 -5.02 4.88 32.08
N SER A 561 -6.32 5.03 32.38
CA SER A 561 -7.33 3.98 32.15
C SER A 561 -7.48 3.57 30.68
N GLN A 562 -7.02 4.40 29.74
CA GLN A 562 -7.00 4.09 28.31
C GLN A 562 -5.80 3.23 27.89
N CYS A 563 -4.98 2.78 28.87
CA CYS A 563 -3.82 1.91 28.65
C CYS A 563 -4.10 0.52 29.23
N MET A 564 -3.72 -0.53 28.48
CA MET A 564 -3.81 -1.93 28.91
C MET A 564 -2.43 -2.56 28.89
N THR A 565 -2.12 -3.41 29.89
CA THR A 565 -0.84 -4.17 29.91
C THR A 565 -1.00 -5.50 29.21
N GLY A 566 0.13 -6.04 28.68
CA GLY A 566 0.16 -7.35 28.06
C GLY A 566 -0.26 -8.50 28.98
N GLU A 567 -0.03 -8.36 30.30
CA GLU A 567 -0.48 -9.32 31.30
C GLU A 567 -2.01 -9.43 31.34
N VAL A 568 -2.71 -8.31 31.41
CA VAL A 568 -4.19 -8.27 31.35
C VAL A 568 -4.68 -8.77 30.00
N LEU A 569 -4.05 -8.31 28.90
CA LEU A 569 -4.38 -8.69 27.53
C LEU A 569 -4.29 -10.21 27.29
N SER A 570 -3.26 -10.85 27.86
CA SER A 570 -3.05 -12.29 27.68
C SER A 570 -4.15 -13.15 28.32
N GLY A 571 -4.77 -12.65 29.39
CA GLY A 571 -5.88 -13.31 30.09
C GLY A 571 -7.25 -13.18 29.42
N LEU A 572 -7.44 -12.24 28.51
CA LEU A 572 -8.70 -12.01 27.79
C LEU A 572 -8.82 -12.92 26.55
N SER A 573 -10.02 -13.29 26.15
CA SER A 573 -10.26 -13.83 24.80
C SER A 573 -10.27 -12.71 23.74
N GLU A 574 -10.26 -13.05 22.43
CA GLU A 574 -10.40 -12.02 21.38
C GLU A 574 -11.76 -11.30 21.46
N ASP A 575 -12.81 -12.00 21.86
CA ASP A 575 -14.17 -11.45 21.98
C ASP A 575 -14.29 -10.53 23.20
N ASP A 576 -13.73 -10.93 24.34
CA ASP A 576 -13.67 -10.07 25.54
C ASP A 576 -12.86 -8.81 25.27
N LEU A 577 -11.71 -8.95 24.58
CA LEU A 577 -10.90 -7.80 24.20
C LEU A 577 -11.67 -6.85 23.29
N ALA A 578 -12.44 -7.37 22.32
CA ALA A 578 -13.25 -6.56 21.43
C ALA A 578 -14.22 -5.64 22.22
N GLY A 579 -14.78 -6.09 23.35
CA GLY A 579 -15.62 -5.28 24.21
C GLY A 579 -14.94 -4.06 24.85
N HIS A 580 -13.61 -4.09 25.03
CA HIS A 580 -12.86 -3.01 25.68
C HIS A 580 -12.22 -2.01 24.69
N LEU A 581 -12.25 -2.28 23.39
CA LEU A 581 -11.55 -1.47 22.39
C LEU A 581 -12.12 -0.06 22.17
N ASP A 582 -13.30 0.27 22.71
CA ASP A 582 -13.82 1.63 22.64
C ASP A 582 -13.01 2.62 23.48
N GLU A 583 -12.46 2.18 24.59
CA GLU A 583 -11.73 3.01 25.55
C GLU A 583 -10.21 2.87 25.41
N ILE A 584 -9.71 1.65 25.17
CA ILE A 584 -8.28 1.37 25.16
C ILE A 584 -7.65 1.82 23.85
N ARG A 585 -6.55 2.59 23.96
CA ARG A 585 -5.79 3.13 22.82
C ARG A 585 -4.29 2.87 22.91
N VAL A 586 -3.79 2.42 24.06
CA VAL A 586 -2.39 2.10 24.29
C VAL A 586 -2.25 0.72 24.89
N PHE A 587 -1.44 -0.13 24.28
CA PHE A 587 -1.10 -1.46 24.77
C PHE A 587 0.39 -1.50 25.10
N ALA A 588 0.72 -1.81 26.37
CA ALA A 588 2.08 -1.78 26.92
C ALA A 588 2.56 -3.19 27.31
N ARG A 589 3.86 -3.48 27.22
CA ARG A 589 4.48 -4.79 27.46
C ARG A 589 3.85 -5.92 26.66
N VAL A 590 3.62 -5.69 25.38
CA VAL A 590 2.91 -6.58 24.46
C VAL A 590 3.89 -7.54 23.79
N SER A 591 3.55 -8.82 23.74
CA SER A 591 4.29 -9.83 22.96
C SER A 591 3.89 -9.81 21.47
N PRO A 592 4.68 -10.41 20.55
CA PRO A 592 4.31 -10.52 19.14
C PRO A 592 2.97 -11.23 18.90
N LYS A 593 2.62 -12.22 19.72
CA LYS A 593 1.30 -12.91 19.63
C LYS A 593 0.16 -11.99 20.01
N ASP A 594 0.37 -11.14 21.02
CA ASP A 594 -0.65 -10.19 21.45
C ASP A 594 -0.92 -9.10 20.40
N LYS A 595 0.11 -8.70 19.62
CA LYS A 595 -0.08 -7.77 18.49
C LYS A 595 -1.08 -8.31 17.47
N VAL A 596 -0.99 -9.59 17.13
CA VAL A 596 -1.95 -10.27 16.23
C VAL A 596 -3.35 -10.29 16.84
N LYS A 597 -3.47 -10.60 18.13
CA LYS A 597 -4.72 -10.64 18.88
C LYS A 597 -5.44 -9.29 18.88
N ILE A 598 -4.69 -8.20 19.09
CA ILE A 598 -5.23 -6.83 19.03
C ILE A 598 -5.80 -6.53 17.65
N VAL A 599 -5.05 -6.82 16.58
CA VAL A 599 -5.49 -6.62 15.20
C VAL A 599 -6.79 -7.38 14.93
N ARG A 600 -6.83 -8.67 15.27
CA ARG A 600 -8.03 -9.51 15.06
C ARG A 600 -9.25 -9.05 15.85
N ALA A 601 -9.05 -8.56 17.09
CA ALA A 601 -10.13 -8.05 17.91
C ALA A 601 -10.76 -6.78 17.29
N PHE A 602 -9.98 -5.88 16.67
CA PHE A 602 -10.52 -4.76 15.91
C PHE A 602 -11.26 -5.22 14.64
N GLN A 603 -10.71 -6.20 13.91
CA GLN A 603 -11.34 -6.76 12.72
C GLN A 603 -12.69 -7.45 13.04
N LYS A 604 -12.80 -8.15 14.15
CA LYS A 604 -14.06 -8.74 14.63
C LYS A 604 -15.17 -7.70 14.87
N ARG A 605 -14.81 -6.46 15.18
CA ARG A 605 -15.74 -5.33 15.26
C ARG A 605 -16.09 -4.70 13.91
N GLY A 606 -15.71 -5.32 12.80
CA GLY A 606 -15.93 -4.79 11.45
C GLY A 606 -15.04 -3.60 11.11
N GLN A 607 -13.99 -3.33 11.91
CA GLN A 607 -13.06 -2.23 11.65
C GLN A 607 -11.97 -2.67 10.66
N ILE A 608 -11.56 -1.79 9.78
CA ILE A 608 -10.47 -2.00 8.83
C ILE A 608 -9.18 -1.49 9.47
N VAL A 609 -8.24 -2.39 9.69
CA VAL A 609 -7.04 -2.16 10.51
C VAL A 609 -5.80 -2.03 9.62
N ALA A 610 -5.09 -0.90 9.75
CA ALA A 610 -3.71 -0.77 9.31
C ALA A 610 -2.76 -1.07 10.50
N MET A 611 -1.73 -1.86 10.28
CA MET A 611 -0.67 -2.15 11.26
C MET A 611 0.67 -1.67 10.75
N THR A 612 1.42 -0.91 11.55
CA THR A 612 2.77 -0.48 11.21
C THR A 612 3.80 -1.21 12.07
N GLY A 613 4.97 -1.51 11.48
CA GLY A 613 6.08 -2.13 12.18
C GLY A 613 7.38 -2.08 11.39
N ASP A 614 8.50 -2.28 12.06
CA ASP A 614 9.84 -2.25 11.47
C ASP A 614 10.63 -3.54 11.73
N GLY A 615 10.21 -4.35 12.71
CA GLY A 615 10.94 -5.51 13.19
C GLY A 615 10.39 -6.86 12.76
N VAL A 616 11.19 -7.89 12.99
CA VAL A 616 10.79 -9.30 12.80
C VAL A 616 9.56 -9.65 13.65
N ASN A 617 9.46 -9.06 14.85
CA ASN A 617 8.37 -9.28 15.80
C ASN A 617 7.02 -8.76 15.31
N ASP A 618 7.03 -7.85 14.31
CA ASP A 618 5.84 -7.24 13.75
C ASP A 618 5.28 -8.02 12.55
N ALA A 619 6.11 -8.82 11.90
CA ALA A 619 5.74 -9.51 10.67
C ALA A 619 4.42 -10.31 10.75
N PRO A 620 4.14 -11.08 11.83
CA PRO A 620 2.85 -11.77 11.97
C PRO A 620 1.66 -10.82 12.04
N SER A 621 1.79 -9.67 12.73
CA SER A 621 0.73 -8.68 12.87
C SER A 621 0.56 -7.83 11.60
N LEU A 622 1.65 -7.54 10.87
CA LEU A 622 1.61 -6.91 9.55
C LEU A 622 0.82 -7.77 8.56
N LYS A 623 1.07 -9.08 8.55
CA LYS A 623 0.37 -10.02 7.68
C LYS A 623 -1.10 -10.24 8.07
N ALA A 624 -1.44 -10.13 9.37
CA ALA A 624 -2.79 -10.32 9.88
C ALA A 624 -3.69 -9.09 9.68
N ALA A 625 -3.11 -7.90 9.54
CA ALA A 625 -3.85 -6.66 9.32
C ALA A 625 -4.46 -6.60 7.91
N ASP A 626 -5.48 -5.75 7.73
CA ASP A 626 -6.06 -5.49 6.41
C ASP A 626 -5.09 -4.72 5.52
N VAL A 627 -4.21 -3.90 6.13
CA VAL A 627 -3.08 -3.24 5.46
C VAL A 627 -1.85 -3.28 6.38
N GLY A 628 -0.90 -4.12 6.06
CA GLY A 628 0.42 -4.13 6.71
C GLY A 628 1.33 -3.05 6.14
N ILE A 629 1.96 -2.23 6.99
CA ILE A 629 2.82 -1.11 6.62
C ILE A 629 4.20 -1.27 7.24
N ALA A 630 5.23 -1.45 6.43
CA ALA A 630 6.61 -1.57 6.92
C ALA A 630 7.41 -0.29 6.70
N MET A 631 8.42 -0.09 7.57
CA MET A 631 9.44 0.94 7.37
C MET A 631 10.43 0.49 6.29
N GLY A 632 10.89 1.42 5.46
CA GLY A 632 11.74 1.13 4.31
C GLY A 632 13.24 1.12 4.65
N LYS A 633 13.72 2.17 5.34
CA LYS A 633 15.14 2.32 5.70
C LYS A 633 15.49 1.57 6.99
N GLY A 634 14.70 1.78 8.04
CA GLY A 634 14.90 1.17 9.36
C GLY A 634 14.26 -0.20 9.50
N GLY A 635 13.37 -0.60 8.58
CA GLY A 635 12.66 -1.87 8.65
C GLY A 635 13.51 -3.06 8.19
N THR A 636 13.28 -4.22 8.81
CA THR A 636 13.89 -5.48 8.38
C THR A 636 13.26 -5.99 7.08
N ASP A 637 13.98 -6.82 6.33
CA ASP A 637 13.47 -7.45 5.10
C ASP A 637 12.22 -8.26 5.36
N VAL A 638 12.13 -8.88 6.51
CA VAL A 638 10.98 -9.68 6.95
C VAL A 638 9.74 -8.81 7.12
N ALA A 639 9.86 -7.68 7.82
CA ALA A 639 8.77 -6.73 7.96
C ALA A 639 8.32 -6.21 6.60
N ARG A 640 9.29 -5.85 5.72
CA ARG A 640 8.99 -5.42 4.35
C ARG A 640 8.29 -6.50 3.53
N GLN A 641 8.68 -7.77 3.67
CA GLN A 641 8.04 -8.87 2.94
C GLN A 641 6.66 -9.25 3.47
N ALA A 642 6.44 -9.13 4.77
CA ALA A 642 5.14 -9.37 5.39
C ALA A 642 4.11 -8.27 5.12
N SER A 643 4.57 -7.07 4.75
CA SER A 643 3.73 -5.89 4.57
C SER A 643 3.11 -5.79 3.17
N ASP A 644 2.02 -5.04 3.06
CA ASP A 644 1.37 -4.67 1.82
C ASP A 644 1.89 -3.34 1.26
N MET A 645 2.45 -2.51 2.14
CA MET A 645 2.94 -1.18 1.83
C MET A 645 4.26 -0.90 2.57
N ILE A 646 5.17 -0.17 1.92
CA ILE A 646 6.47 0.22 2.48
C ILE A 646 6.61 1.73 2.43
N LEU A 647 6.98 2.35 3.56
CA LEU A 647 7.28 3.78 3.67
C LEU A 647 8.79 3.99 3.46
N THR A 648 9.19 4.52 2.31
CA THR A 648 10.62 4.70 1.96
C THR A 648 11.32 5.79 2.76
N ASP A 649 10.56 6.66 3.43
CA ASP A 649 11.04 7.75 4.28
C ASP A 649 10.93 7.45 5.79
N ASP A 650 10.40 6.29 6.17
CA ASP A 650 10.11 5.86 7.56
C ASP A 650 9.25 6.88 8.34
N ASN A 651 8.42 7.63 7.64
CA ASN A 651 7.65 8.70 8.23
C ASN A 651 6.18 8.32 8.41
N PHE A 652 5.71 8.27 9.66
CA PHE A 652 4.33 7.97 10.01
C PHE A 652 3.31 8.92 9.34
N ALA A 653 3.69 10.20 9.12
CA ALA A 653 2.83 11.15 8.44
C ALA A 653 2.58 10.82 6.96
N THR A 654 3.43 10.00 6.34
CA THR A 654 3.25 9.55 4.95
C THR A 654 2.04 8.63 4.83
N ILE A 655 1.67 7.89 5.89
CA ILE A 655 0.45 7.06 5.93
C ILE A 655 -0.79 7.94 5.69
N ARG A 656 -0.86 9.12 6.30
CA ARG A 656 -1.98 10.06 6.09
C ARG A 656 -2.14 10.43 4.62
N ARG A 657 -1.01 10.73 3.93
CA ARG A 657 -1.03 11.06 2.49
C ARG A 657 -1.46 9.85 1.64
N ALA A 658 -0.97 8.67 2.00
CA ALA A 658 -1.35 7.44 1.31
C ALA A 658 -2.84 7.11 1.52
N MET A 659 -3.41 7.34 2.71
CA MET A 659 -4.85 7.22 2.97
C MET A 659 -5.67 8.23 2.17
N GLU A 660 -5.20 9.47 2.05
CA GLU A 660 -5.82 10.50 1.22
C GLU A 660 -5.90 10.07 -0.24
N GLU A 661 -4.80 9.54 -0.81
CA GLU A 661 -4.78 8.97 -2.16
C GLU A 661 -5.71 7.75 -2.27
N GLY A 662 -5.72 6.83 -1.31
CA GLY A 662 -6.61 5.67 -1.30
C GLY A 662 -8.09 6.05 -1.30
N ARG A 663 -8.50 7.05 -0.50
CA ARG A 663 -9.85 7.62 -0.53
C ARG A 663 -10.17 8.25 -1.88
N GLY A 664 -9.20 8.95 -2.47
CA GLY A 664 -9.32 9.55 -3.80
C GLY A 664 -9.53 8.52 -4.90
N VAL A 665 -8.83 7.40 -4.84
CA VAL A 665 -8.98 6.28 -5.79
C VAL A 665 -10.38 5.70 -5.75
N TYR A 666 -10.88 5.39 -4.56
CA TYR A 666 -12.23 4.86 -4.41
C TYR A 666 -13.29 5.83 -4.93
N GLU A 667 -13.17 7.12 -4.61
CA GLU A 667 -14.12 8.13 -5.09
C GLU A 667 -14.10 8.25 -6.62
N ASN A 668 -12.92 8.17 -7.25
CA ASN A 668 -12.80 8.20 -8.71
C ASN A 668 -13.39 6.96 -9.36
N ILE A 669 -13.13 5.77 -8.80
CA ILE A 669 -13.75 4.53 -9.28
C ILE A 669 -15.27 4.61 -9.15
N ARG A 670 -15.77 5.08 -8.00
CA ARG A 670 -17.20 5.28 -7.78
C ARG A 670 -17.84 6.22 -8.80
N LYS A 671 -17.20 7.36 -9.10
CA LYS A 671 -17.65 8.30 -10.13
C LYS A 671 -17.73 7.63 -11.50
N SER A 672 -16.70 6.88 -11.89
CA SER A 672 -16.68 6.13 -13.16
C SER A 672 -17.78 5.08 -13.22
N VAL A 673 -18.03 4.35 -12.11
CA VAL A 673 -19.11 3.36 -12.01
C VAL A 673 -20.48 4.02 -12.18
N LEU A 674 -20.74 5.11 -11.43
CA LEU A 674 -22.01 5.83 -11.51
C LEU A 674 -22.25 6.43 -12.92
N PHE A 675 -21.20 6.96 -13.53
CA PHE A 675 -21.24 7.48 -14.90
C PHE A 675 -21.62 6.37 -15.89
N LEU A 676 -20.89 5.25 -15.92
CA LEU A 676 -21.16 4.14 -16.84
C LEU A 676 -22.55 3.54 -16.64
N LEU A 677 -22.98 3.33 -15.39
CA LEU A 677 -24.30 2.79 -15.10
C LEU A 677 -25.43 3.72 -15.49
N SER A 678 -25.26 5.03 -15.34
CA SER A 678 -26.27 6.00 -15.78
C SER A 678 -26.36 6.08 -17.30
N SER A 679 -25.23 5.98 -18.01
CA SER A 679 -25.18 5.89 -19.47
C SER A 679 -25.91 4.65 -19.97
N ASN A 680 -25.54 3.47 -19.47
CA ASN A 680 -26.16 2.20 -19.87
C ASN A 680 -27.67 2.17 -19.55
N LEU A 681 -28.09 2.72 -18.42
CA LEU A 681 -29.51 2.85 -18.11
C LEU A 681 -30.24 3.75 -19.11
N GLY A 682 -29.59 4.83 -19.55
CA GLY A 682 -30.11 5.72 -20.59
C GLY A 682 -30.34 4.99 -21.92
N GLU A 683 -29.39 4.15 -22.33
CA GLU A 683 -29.52 3.30 -23.54
C GLU A 683 -30.67 2.30 -23.41
N ILE A 684 -30.70 1.58 -22.29
CA ILE A 684 -31.76 0.59 -22.00
C ILE A 684 -33.13 1.25 -22.03
N LEU A 685 -33.31 2.37 -21.33
CA LEU A 685 -34.59 3.07 -21.27
C LEU A 685 -35.00 3.63 -22.62
N THR A 686 -34.06 4.12 -23.44
CA THR A 686 -34.33 4.61 -24.82
C THR A 686 -34.88 3.47 -25.69
N MET A 687 -34.25 2.33 -25.69
CA MET A 687 -34.67 1.15 -26.44
C MET A 687 -36.00 0.59 -25.92
N PHE A 688 -36.10 0.40 -24.61
CA PHE A 688 -37.31 -0.12 -23.96
C PHE A 688 -38.54 0.73 -24.24
N ALA A 689 -38.41 2.05 -24.08
CA ALA A 689 -39.54 2.97 -24.32
C ALA A 689 -40.02 2.92 -25.78
N ALA A 690 -39.10 2.89 -26.76
CA ALA A 690 -39.47 2.81 -28.18
C ALA A 690 -40.20 1.48 -28.48
N VAL A 691 -39.72 0.34 -27.99
CA VAL A 691 -40.38 -0.95 -28.19
C VAL A 691 -41.77 -0.99 -27.50
N LEU A 692 -41.85 -0.43 -26.26
CA LEU A 692 -43.14 -0.33 -25.53
C LEU A 692 -44.18 0.49 -26.31
N MET A 693 -43.74 1.60 -26.97
CA MET A 693 -44.61 2.42 -27.79
C MET A 693 -44.93 1.81 -29.19
N GLY A 694 -44.44 0.61 -29.46
CA GLY A 694 -44.68 -0.02 -30.74
C GLY A 694 -43.80 0.52 -31.91
N LEU A 695 -42.74 1.28 -31.62
CA LEU A 695 -41.88 1.91 -32.63
C LEU A 695 -40.69 1.03 -33.03
N PRO A 696 -40.05 1.26 -34.18
CA PRO A 696 -38.78 0.62 -34.51
C PRO A 696 -37.68 0.98 -33.50
N SER A 697 -36.62 0.14 -33.42
CA SER A 697 -35.49 0.37 -32.55
C SER A 697 -34.78 1.70 -32.83
N PRO A 698 -34.57 2.58 -31.83
CA PRO A 698 -33.87 3.86 -32.01
C PRO A 698 -32.37 3.71 -32.28
N LEU A 699 -31.80 2.56 -31.92
CA LEU A 699 -30.38 2.29 -32.04
C LEU A 699 -30.17 0.90 -32.66
N GLN A 700 -29.06 0.76 -33.39
CA GLN A 700 -28.58 -0.51 -33.92
C GLN A 700 -27.51 -1.07 -32.97
N SER A 701 -27.22 -2.38 -33.04
CA SER A 701 -26.17 -3.03 -32.20
C SER A 701 -24.80 -2.36 -32.35
N ALA A 702 -24.45 -1.95 -33.58
CA ALA A 702 -23.19 -1.25 -33.84
C ALA A 702 -23.13 0.13 -33.15
N HIS A 703 -24.25 0.83 -33.03
CA HIS A 703 -24.31 2.11 -32.29
C HIS A 703 -24.01 1.92 -30.81
N ILE A 704 -24.62 0.94 -30.18
CA ILE A 704 -24.47 0.63 -28.75
C ILE A 704 -23.03 0.24 -28.45
N LEU A 705 -22.47 -0.67 -29.25
CA LEU A 705 -21.08 -1.11 -29.07
C LEU A 705 -20.09 0.06 -29.25
N TRP A 706 -20.34 0.96 -30.20
CA TRP A 706 -19.52 2.15 -30.39
C TRP A 706 -19.58 3.09 -29.20
N ILE A 707 -20.76 3.30 -28.63
CA ILE A 707 -20.96 4.16 -27.47
C ILE A 707 -20.19 3.58 -26.27
N ASN A 708 -20.44 2.33 -25.90
CA ASN A 708 -19.82 1.67 -24.76
C ASN A 708 -18.29 1.62 -24.87
N LEU A 709 -17.77 1.37 -26.09
CA LEU A 709 -16.34 1.23 -26.29
C LEU A 709 -15.59 2.57 -26.32
N ILE A 710 -16.16 3.59 -26.98
CA ILE A 710 -15.44 4.83 -27.31
C ILE A 710 -15.93 6.00 -26.47
N THR A 711 -17.23 6.31 -26.57
CA THR A 711 -17.75 7.54 -25.93
C THR A 711 -17.86 7.41 -24.42
N ASP A 712 -18.02 6.19 -23.89
CA ASP A 712 -18.08 5.93 -22.45
C ASP A 712 -16.72 5.62 -21.84
N SER A 713 -15.92 4.79 -22.49
CA SER A 713 -14.65 4.33 -21.90
C SER A 713 -13.62 5.45 -21.72
N LEU A 714 -13.51 6.38 -22.69
CA LEU A 714 -12.53 7.47 -22.60
C LEU A 714 -12.83 8.47 -21.47
N PRO A 715 -14.08 8.97 -21.30
CA PRO A 715 -14.43 9.82 -20.16
C PRO A 715 -14.39 9.10 -18.83
N ALA A 716 -14.82 7.81 -18.76
CA ALA A 716 -14.72 7.01 -17.55
C ALA A 716 -13.28 6.90 -17.07
N LEU A 717 -12.34 6.70 -18.01
CA LEU A 717 -10.91 6.69 -17.72
C LEU A 717 -10.41 8.05 -17.19
N ALA A 718 -10.89 9.14 -17.79
CA ALA A 718 -10.53 10.48 -17.36
C ALA A 718 -11.08 10.82 -15.96
N LEU A 719 -12.28 10.31 -15.61
CA LEU A 719 -12.83 10.37 -14.25
C LEU A 719 -11.98 9.57 -13.25
N GLY A 720 -11.50 8.39 -13.64
CA GLY A 720 -10.67 7.52 -12.82
C GLY A 720 -9.35 8.14 -12.35
N VAL A 721 -8.85 9.14 -13.09
CA VAL A 721 -7.59 9.83 -12.73
C VAL A 721 -7.79 11.26 -12.25
N ASP A 722 -9.05 11.70 -12.04
CA ASP A 722 -9.34 13.06 -11.61
C ASP A 722 -8.72 13.39 -10.25
N LYS A 723 -8.37 14.67 -10.06
CA LYS A 723 -7.86 15.15 -8.78
C LYS A 723 -9.01 15.38 -7.82
N ASN A 724 -8.90 14.85 -6.62
CA ASN A 724 -9.85 15.06 -5.55
C ASN A 724 -9.36 16.11 -4.56
N ASP A 725 -10.29 16.74 -3.85
CA ASP A 725 -9.96 17.63 -2.73
C ASP A 725 -9.64 16.81 -1.49
N GLY A 726 -8.33 16.64 -1.22
CA GLY A 726 -7.83 15.86 -0.09
C GLY A 726 -8.34 16.34 1.27
N LYS A 727 -8.56 17.66 1.44
CA LYS A 727 -9.10 18.20 2.70
C LYS A 727 -10.55 17.75 2.93
N LYS A 728 -11.36 17.72 1.89
CA LYS A 728 -12.74 17.21 1.96
C LYS A 728 -12.78 15.71 2.20
N LEU A 729 -11.89 14.95 1.55
CA LEU A 729 -11.81 13.51 1.71
C LEU A 729 -11.38 13.13 3.13
N MET A 730 -10.39 13.82 3.69
CA MET A 730 -9.91 13.60 5.06
C MET A 730 -10.80 14.24 6.14
N GLY A 731 -11.79 15.03 5.77
CA GLY A 731 -12.81 15.57 6.68
C GLY A 731 -14.03 14.65 6.87
N ARG A 732 -14.08 13.50 6.20
CA ARG A 732 -15.17 12.52 6.32
C ARG A 732 -14.70 11.29 7.09
N PRO A 733 -15.60 10.60 7.84
CA PRO A 733 -15.26 9.33 8.48
C PRO A 733 -14.91 8.27 7.41
N PRO A 734 -14.17 7.22 7.79
CA PRO A 734 -13.89 6.09 6.90
C PRO A 734 -15.19 5.38 6.50
N ARG A 735 -15.22 4.85 5.29
CA ARG A 735 -16.31 3.98 4.84
C ARG A 735 -16.28 2.63 5.57
N THR A 736 -17.45 2.02 5.74
CA THR A 736 -17.53 0.66 6.27
C THR A 736 -17.16 -0.37 5.20
N ALA A 737 -16.69 -1.55 5.62
CA ALA A 737 -16.34 -2.64 4.70
C ALA A 737 -17.54 -3.12 3.86
N SER A 738 -18.76 -3.02 4.41
CA SER A 738 -20.02 -3.44 3.77
C SER A 738 -20.64 -2.37 2.85
N GLU A 739 -20.14 -1.13 2.86
CA GLU A 739 -20.74 -0.03 2.08
C GLU A 739 -20.78 -0.34 0.59
N SER A 740 -21.98 -0.22 0.00
CA SER A 740 -22.19 -0.42 -1.43
C SER A 740 -21.63 0.75 -2.25
N LEU A 741 -21.15 0.48 -3.46
CA LEU A 741 -20.77 1.51 -4.44
C LEU A 741 -21.92 2.46 -4.80
N LEU A 742 -23.15 1.99 -4.69
CA LEU A 742 -24.39 2.74 -4.97
C LEU A 742 -24.92 3.48 -3.74
N ALA A 743 -24.30 3.35 -2.58
CA ALA A 743 -24.71 4.05 -1.35
C ALA A 743 -24.64 5.58 -1.52
N ASN A 744 -25.19 6.29 -0.53
CA ASN A 744 -25.15 7.77 -0.49
C ASN A 744 -25.74 8.46 -1.74
N GLY A 745 -26.91 7.98 -2.20
CA GLY A 745 -27.66 8.55 -3.33
C GLY A 745 -27.15 8.12 -4.72
N GLY A 746 -26.24 7.16 -4.83
CA GLY A 746 -25.71 6.68 -6.10
C GLY A 746 -26.81 6.14 -7.04
N LEU A 747 -27.76 5.35 -6.50
CA LEU A 747 -28.88 4.83 -7.30
C LEU A 747 -29.78 5.96 -7.83
N SER A 748 -30.08 6.98 -7.04
CA SER A 748 -30.88 8.13 -7.48
C SER A 748 -30.18 8.90 -8.61
N VAL A 749 -28.85 9.04 -8.54
CA VAL A 749 -28.04 9.65 -9.60
C VAL A 749 -28.15 8.85 -10.90
N ILE A 750 -28.00 7.52 -10.84
CA ILE A 750 -28.11 6.62 -11.99
C ILE A 750 -29.50 6.74 -12.62
N CYS A 751 -30.58 6.64 -11.83
CA CYS A 751 -31.95 6.70 -12.32
C CYS A 751 -32.26 8.06 -12.93
N PHE A 752 -31.86 9.17 -12.29
CA PHE A 752 -32.12 10.53 -12.77
C PHE A 752 -31.41 10.78 -14.11
N TYR A 753 -30.10 10.56 -14.18
CA TYR A 753 -29.36 10.83 -15.43
C TYR A 753 -29.71 9.82 -16.52
N GLY A 754 -29.94 8.55 -16.19
CA GLY A 754 -30.40 7.55 -17.15
C GLY A 754 -31.74 7.93 -17.78
N ALA A 755 -32.72 8.35 -16.97
CA ALA A 755 -34.01 8.82 -17.48
C ALA A 755 -33.88 10.12 -18.31
N LEU A 756 -33.03 11.05 -17.90
CA LEU A 756 -32.77 12.29 -18.64
C LEU A 756 -32.14 12.00 -20.00
N ILE A 757 -31.09 11.17 -20.04
CA ILE A 757 -30.39 10.76 -21.27
C ILE A 757 -31.38 10.04 -22.22
N ALA A 758 -32.20 9.14 -21.70
CA ALA A 758 -33.24 8.49 -22.49
C ALA A 758 -34.24 9.47 -23.05
N GLY A 759 -34.70 10.43 -22.25
CA GLY A 759 -35.67 11.44 -22.69
C GLY A 759 -35.13 12.31 -23.82
N ILE A 760 -33.89 12.81 -23.75
CA ILE A 760 -33.29 13.62 -24.80
C ILE A 760 -33.00 12.80 -26.07
N SER A 761 -32.60 11.52 -25.92
CA SER A 761 -32.35 10.63 -27.04
C SER A 761 -33.63 10.28 -27.81
N LEU A 762 -34.74 10.02 -27.09
CA LEU A 762 -36.03 9.81 -27.68
C LEU A 762 -36.57 11.09 -28.35
N THR A 763 -36.33 12.26 -27.74
CA THR A 763 -36.68 13.55 -28.35
C THR A 763 -35.94 13.73 -29.68
N ALA A 764 -34.65 13.43 -29.74
CA ALA A 764 -33.88 13.44 -30.98
C ALA A 764 -34.44 12.45 -32.04
N PHE A 765 -34.78 11.24 -31.61
CA PHE A 765 -35.35 10.18 -32.44
C PHE A 765 -36.68 10.64 -33.08
N PHE A 766 -37.54 11.27 -32.29
CA PHE A 766 -38.84 11.74 -32.76
C PHE A 766 -38.77 13.04 -33.59
N THR A 767 -37.68 13.79 -33.52
CA THR A 767 -37.55 15.05 -34.25
C THR A 767 -37.72 14.88 -35.75
N VAL A 768 -37.13 13.86 -36.38
CA VAL A 768 -37.17 13.64 -37.83
C VAL A 768 -38.61 13.33 -38.31
N PRO A 769 -39.29 12.28 -37.78
CA PRO A 769 -40.66 11.98 -38.20
C PRO A 769 -41.64 13.10 -37.82
N TYR A 770 -41.43 13.83 -36.71
CA TYR A 770 -42.26 14.96 -36.32
C TYR A 770 -42.17 16.13 -37.30
N VAL A 771 -40.97 16.47 -37.77
CA VAL A 771 -40.79 17.54 -38.79
C VAL A 771 -41.46 17.18 -40.08
N LEU A 772 -41.36 15.93 -40.54
CA LEU A 772 -42.02 15.45 -41.75
C LEU A 772 -43.55 15.44 -41.59
N MET A 773 -44.05 14.97 -40.47
CA MET A 773 -45.47 14.97 -40.15
C MET A 773 -46.06 16.38 -40.18
N LYS A 774 -45.34 17.39 -39.66
CA LYS A 774 -45.72 18.80 -39.71
C LYS A 774 -45.69 19.37 -41.11
N GLN A 775 -44.77 18.91 -41.97
CA GLN A 775 -44.74 19.33 -43.41
C GLN A 775 -45.91 18.75 -44.22
N GLU A 776 -46.40 17.56 -43.83
CA GLU A 776 -47.55 16.92 -44.48
C GLU A 776 -48.90 17.25 -43.81
N GLU A 777 -48.92 18.22 -42.85
CA GLU A 777 -50.12 18.65 -42.10
C GLU A 777 -50.89 17.51 -41.41
N ALA A 778 -50.18 16.40 -41.05
CA ALA A 778 -50.75 15.24 -40.39
C ALA A 778 -50.95 15.47 -38.88
N ASP A 779 -52.04 14.96 -38.33
CA ASP A 779 -52.32 15.01 -36.89
C ASP A 779 -51.31 14.19 -36.08
N PHE A 780 -50.96 14.69 -34.91
CA PHE A 780 -50.02 14.03 -34.04
C PHE A 780 -50.64 12.75 -33.45
N SER A 781 -50.11 11.59 -33.86
CA SER A 781 -50.39 10.32 -33.22
C SER A 781 -49.19 9.38 -33.30
N ILE A 782 -49.07 8.47 -32.32
CA ILE A 782 -47.98 7.48 -32.28
C ILE A 782 -48.05 6.57 -33.52
N ALA A 783 -49.26 6.25 -34.01
CA ALA A 783 -49.46 5.44 -35.20
C ALA A 783 -48.94 6.12 -36.49
N VAL A 784 -49.14 7.44 -36.62
CA VAL A 784 -48.59 8.23 -37.73
C VAL A 784 -47.08 8.32 -37.65
N LEU A 785 -46.51 8.55 -36.46
CA LEU A 785 -45.07 8.51 -36.24
C LEU A 785 -44.46 7.15 -36.62
N ALA A 786 -45.13 6.05 -36.26
CA ALA A 786 -44.70 4.70 -36.62
C ALA A 786 -44.69 4.51 -38.14
N ALA A 787 -45.73 4.97 -38.86
CA ALA A 787 -45.82 4.87 -40.31
C ALA A 787 -44.67 5.63 -41.01
N PHE A 788 -44.29 6.83 -40.53
CA PHE A 788 -43.13 7.56 -41.07
C PHE A 788 -41.80 6.79 -40.78
N LEU A 789 -41.67 6.16 -39.62
CA LEU A 789 -40.48 5.40 -39.24
C LEU A 789 -40.36 4.06 -39.97
N GLU A 790 -41.40 3.52 -40.61
CA GLU A 790 -41.33 2.36 -41.53
C GLU A 790 -40.50 2.67 -42.77
N GLN A 791 -40.42 3.96 -43.19
CA GLN A 791 -39.60 4.37 -44.32
C GLN A 791 -38.11 4.29 -43.95
N LYS A 792 -37.34 3.40 -44.59
CA LYS A 792 -35.92 3.16 -44.32
C LYS A 792 -35.07 4.42 -44.24
N LYS A 793 -35.33 5.43 -45.07
CA LYS A 793 -34.59 6.71 -45.09
C LYS A 793 -34.85 7.54 -43.82
N VAL A 794 -36.13 7.60 -43.41
CA VAL A 794 -36.57 8.34 -42.23
C VAL A 794 -36.01 7.66 -40.95
N LEU A 795 -36.17 6.36 -40.87
CA LEU A 795 -35.64 5.58 -39.76
C LEU A 795 -34.12 5.74 -39.59
N LYS A 796 -33.39 5.59 -40.71
CA LYS A 796 -31.92 5.77 -40.70
C LYS A 796 -31.53 7.17 -40.16
N ARG A 797 -32.24 8.22 -40.57
CA ARG A 797 -31.93 9.58 -40.09
C ARG A 797 -32.35 9.80 -38.66
N ALA A 798 -33.48 9.28 -38.21
CA ALA A 798 -33.93 9.31 -36.82
C ALA A 798 -32.96 8.54 -35.89
N GLN A 799 -32.49 7.38 -36.32
CA GLN A 799 -31.47 6.60 -35.62
C GLN A 799 -30.14 7.38 -35.52
N THR A 800 -29.72 8.07 -36.58
CA THR A 800 -28.52 8.92 -36.57
C THR A 800 -28.62 10.03 -35.51
N TYR A 801 -29.81 10.65 -35.39
CA TYR A 801 -30.07 11.71 -34.41
C TYR A 801 -30.00 11.15 -32.99
N ALA A 802 -30.68 10.03 -32.69
CA ALA A 802 -30.64 9.37 -31.38
C ALA A 802 -29.24 8.94 -31.00
N PHE A 803 -28.51 8.30 -31.93
CA PHE A 803 -27.14 7.86 -31.74
C PHE A 803 -26.18 9.03 -31.44
N THR A 804 -26.30 10.14 -32.20
CA THR A 804 -25.45 11.31 -32.01
C THR A 804 -25.70 11.99 -30.66
N VAL A 805 -26.98 12.19 -30.26
CA VAL A 805 -27.34 12.80 -28.98
C VAL A 805 -26.90 11.90 -27.84
N LEU A 806 -27.12 10.59 -27.95
CA LEU A 806 -26.72 9.65 -26.89
C LEU A 806 -25.21 9.67 -26.68
N GLY A 807 -24.40 9.51 -27.73
CA GLY A 807 -22.93 9.50 -27.61
C GLY A 807 -22.37 10.86 -27.15
N MET A 808 -22.92 11.97 -27.61
CA MET A 808 -22.48 13.32 -27.20
C MET A 808 -22.92 13.68 -25.78
N SER A 809 -24.13 13.31 -25.36
CA SER A 809 -24.66 13.64 -24.03
C SER A 809 -23.82 13.02 -22.93
N GLN A 810 -23.20 11.88 -23.20
CA GLN A 810 -22.29 11.21 -22.26
C GLN A 810 -20.99 11.97 -22.06
N LEU A 811 -20.46 12.63 -23.11
CA LEU A 811 -19.28 13.49 -22.97
C LEU A 811 -19.55 14.66 -22.01
N PHE A 812 -20.72 15.28 -22.11
CA PHE A 812 -21.16 16.36 -21.22
C PHE A 812 -21.50 15.84 -19.82
N HIS A 813 -22.15 14.68 -19.72
CA HIS A 813 -22.49 14.04 -18.47
C HIS A 813 -21.24 13.71 -17.66
N ALA A 814 -20.18 13.19 -18.30
CA ALA A 814 -18.91 12.89 -17.63
C ALA A 814 -18.28 14.14 -16.97
N VAL A 815 -18.42 15.32 -17.60
CA VAL A 815 -17.92 16.57 -17.02
C VAL A 815 -18.65 16.92 -15.72
N GLY A 816 -19.98 16.73 -15.65
CA GLY A 816 -20.78 16.91 -14.43
C GLY A 816 -20.44 15.89 -13.35
N MET A 817 -20.14 14.65 -13.73
CA MET A 817 -19.81 13.56 -12.80
C MET A 817 -18.45 13.71 -12.09
N ARG A 818 -17.62 14.70 -12.45
CA ARG A 818 -16.37 15.01 -11.73
C ARG A 818 -16.63 15.37 -10.27
N ASP A 819 -17.74 16.06 -9.97
CA ASP A 819 -18.21 16.29 -8.60
C ASP A 819 -19.72 16.59 -8.63
N VAL A 820 -20.52 15.62 -8.23
CA VAL A 820 -22.01 15.70 -8.26
C VAL A 820 -22.58 16.86 -7.43
N ARG A 821 -21.81 17.41 -6.46
CA ARG A 821 -22.25 18.45 -5.52
C ARG A 821 -21.61 19.83 -5.74
N GLN A 822 -20.78 19.99 -6.75
CA GLN A 822 -20.11 21.27 -7.03
C GLN A 822 -20.36 21.71 -8.47
N SER A 823 -20.64 23.01 -8.63
CA SER A 823 -20.72 23.62 -9.95
C SER A 823 -19.39 23.45 -10.70
N ILE A 824 -19.49 23.14 -11.97
CA ILE A 824 -18.34 23.00 -12.88
C ILE A 824 -17.55 24.31 -12.94
N PHE A 825 -18.22 25.46 -12.83
CA PHE A 825 -17.60 26.79 -12.85
C PHE A 825 -16.82 27.11 -11.57
N SER A 826 -17.06 26.40 -10.45
CA SER A 826 -16.30 26.57 -9.21
C SER A 826 -14.95 25.85 -9.22
N ARG A 827 -14.77 24.88 -10.09
CA ARG A 827 -13.50 24.19 -10.34
C ARG A 827 -12.78 24.79 -11.55
N ARG A 828 -11.46 24.73 -11.55
CA ARG A 828 -10.68 25.08 -12.73
C ARG A 828 -10.95 24.07 -13.85
N PRO A 829 -11.61 24.45 -14.96
CA PRO A 829 -12.03 23.52 -16.01
C PRO A 829 -10.85 22.78 -16.65
N PHE A 830 -9.67 23.40 -16.69
CA PHE A 830 -8.43 22.83 -17.26
C PHE A 830 -7.62 21.96 -16.30
N GLU A 831 -8.09 21.70 -15.10
CA GLU A 831 -7.35 20.91 -14.12
C GLU A 831 -7.23 19.42 -14.51
N ASN A 832 -8.28 18.85 -15.11
CA ASN A 832 -8.23 17.52 -15.70
C ASN A 832 -8.06 17.60 -17.22
N ARG A 833 -6.82 17.71 -17.68
CA ARG A 833 -6.49 17.76 -19.12
C ARG A 833 -6.93 16.50 -19.85
N LEU A 834 -6.92 15.35 -19.18
CA LEU A 834 -7.32 14.08 -19.80
C LEU A 834 -8.83 14.09 -20.13
N MET A 835 -9.67 14.70 -19.28
CA MET A 835 -11.11 14.86 -19.56
C MET A 835 -11.35 15.70 -20.81
N LEU A 836 -10.61 16.80 -20.99
CA LEU A 836 -10.72 17.63 -22.19
C LEU A 836 -10.27 16.89 -23.45
N VAL A 837 -9.16 16.16 -23.36
CA VAL A 837 -8.65 15.34 -24.47
C VAL A 837 -9.64 14.21 -24.79
N ALA A 838 -10.18 13.50 -23.77
CA ALA A 838 -11.17 12.46 -23.96
C ALA A 838 -12.45 12.99 -24.60
N GLY A 839 -12.95 14.15 -24.14
CA GLY A 839 -14.11 14.82 -24.72
C GLY A 839 -13.87 15.25 -26.18
N GLY A 840 -12.70 15.84 -26.47
CA GLY A 840 -12.33 16.24 -27.84
C GLY A 840 -12.17 15.03 -28.78
N ILE A 841 -11.53 13.99 -28.37
CA ILE A 841 -11.40 12.75 -29.15
C ILE A 841 -12.77 12.09 -29.33
N GLY A 842 -13.59 11.98 -28.29
CA GLY A 842 -14.95 11.43 -28.37
C GLY A 842 -15.81 12.21 -29.38
N PHE A 843 -15.78 13.55 -29.34
CA PHE A 843 -16.48 14.40 -30.31
C PHE A 843 -15.98 14.15 -31.73
N LEU A 844 -14.66 14.14 -31.97
CA LEU A 844 -14.08 13.92 -33.29
C LEU A 844 -14.45 12.55 -33.87
N LEU A 845 -14.43 11.51 -33.02
CA LEU A 845 -14.81 10.16 -33.44
C LEU A 845 -16.31 10.05 -33.73
N GLN A 846 -17.17 10.72 -32.93
CA GLN A 846 -18.60 10.78 -33.22
C GLN A 846 -18.88 11.51 -34.55
N ALA A 847 -18.17 12.60 -34.82
CA ALA A 847 -18.26 13.30 -36.10
C ALA A 847 -17.75 12.42 -37.26
N ALA A 848 -16.68 11.68 -37.06
CA ALA A 848 -16.14 10.77 -38.07
C ALA A 848 -17.15 9.69 -38.50
N VAL A 849 -17.90 9.11 -37.57
CA VAL A 849 -18.90 8.05 -37.83
C VAL A 849 -20.13 8.61 -38.60
N THR A 850 -20.43 9.89 -38.44
CA THR A 850 -21.57 10.52 -39.13
C THR A 850 -21.21 11.20 -40.45
N GLU A 851 -19.91 11.56 -40.63
CA GLU A 851 -19.52 12.36 -41.82
C GLU A 851 -18.64 11.60 -42.83
N LEU A 852 -17.80 10.62 -42.37
CA LEU A 852 -16.91 9.90 -43.28
C LEU A 852 -17.67 8.83 -44.09
N PRO A 853 -17.62 8.82 -45.43
CA PRO A 853 -18.44 7.93 -46.26
C PRO A 853 -18.28 6.44 -45.95
N PHE A 854 -17.05 6.00 -45.61
CA PHE A 854 -16.78 4.61 -45.26
C PHE A 854 -17.47 4.25 -43.94
N LEU A 855 -17.36 5.09 -42.89
CA LEU A 855 -17.95 4.82 -41.58
C LEU A 855 -19.47 4.96 -41.60
N THR A 856 -20.05 5.93 -42.36
CA THR A 856 -21.50 6.05 -42.49
C THR A 856 -22.14 4.82 -43.13
N GLY A 857 -21.38 4.09 -43.97
CA GLY A 857 -21.81 2.79 -44.48
C GLY A 857 -21.83 1.72 -43.41
N VAL A 858 -20.74 1.60 -42.67
CA VAL A 858 -20.56 0.60 -41.61
C VAL A 858 -21.58 0.77 -40.46
N PHE A 859 -21.76 2.01 -39.99
CA PHE A 859 -22.67 2.31 -38.88
C PHE A 859 -24.10 2.66 -39.30
N SER A 860 -24.43 2.55 -40.59
CA SER A 860 -25.74 2.91 -41.14
C SER A 860 -26.21 4.31 -40.71
N THR A 861 -25.30 5.27 -40.61
CA THR A 861 -25.57 6.66 -40.22
C THR A 861 -25.81 7.54 -41.48
N GLY A 862 -26.45 8.69 -41.28
CA GLY A 862 -26.65 9.72 -42.33
C GLY A 862 -25.81 10.95 -42.03
N ARG A 863 -25.31 11.64 -43.07
CA ARG A 863 -24.63 12.92 -42.93
C ARG A 863 -25.53 13.97 -42.32
N LEU A 864 -24.99 14.80 -41.44
CA LEU A 864 -25.69 15.86 -40.75
C LEU A 864 -25.28 17.24 -41.29
N SER A 865 -26.23 18.14 -41.44
CA SER A 865 -25.96 19.53 -41.72
C SER A 865 -25.46 20.28 -40.49
N VAL A 866 -24.82 21.44 -40.68
CA VAL A 866 -24.34 22.26 -39.56
C VAL A 866 -25.48 22.68 -38.62
N GLY A 867 -26.67 22.96 -39.13
CA GLY A 867 -27.83 23.28 -38.30
C GLY A 867 -28.30 22.09 -37.44
N GLU A 868 -28.27 20.88 -38.00
CA GLU A 868 -28.58 19.65 -37.26
C GLU A 868 -27.52 19.36 -36.18
N TRP A 869 -26.25 19.55 -36.50
CA TRP A 869 -25.17 19.43 -35.50
C TRP A 869 -25.36 20.38 -34.33
N LEU A 870 -25.71 21.65 -34.58
CA LEU A 870 -25.96 22.63 -33.52
C LEU A 870 -27.19 22.26 -32.68
N TYR A 871 -28.25 21.77 -33.30
CA TYR A 871 -29.46 21.30 -32.60
C TYR A 871 -29.14 20.08 -31.70
N LEU A 872 -28.48 19.06 -32.25
CA LEU A 872 -28.15 17.83 -31.51
C LEU A 872 -27.11 18.09 -30.40
N ALA A 873 -26.14 18.98 -30.65
CA ALA A 873 -25.19 19.41 -29.60
C ALA A 873 -25.91 20.17 -28.48
N GLY A 874 -26.89 21.01 -28.81
CA GLY A 874 -27.75 21.71 -27.84
C GLY A 874 -28.52 20.73 -26.96
N LEU A 875 -29.14 19.68 -27.54
CA LEU A 875 -29.80 18.62 -26.77
C LEU A 875 -28.81 17.85 -25.91
N SER A 876 -27.61 17.56 -26.40
CA SER A 876 -26.60 16.81 -25.68
C SER A 876 -26.05 17.53 -24.46
N CYS A 877 -26.20 18.87 -24.37
CA CYS A 877 -25.77 19.64 -23.20
C CYS A 877 -26.73 19.53 -22.00
N PHE A 878 -27.93 18.97 -22.14
CA PHE A 878 -28.93 18.92 -21.08
C PHE A 878 -28.44 18.23 -19.80
N PRO A 879 -27.70 17.12 -19.81
CA PRO A 879 -27.17 16.51 -18.60
C PRO A 879 -26.27 17.47 -17.81
N LEU A 880 -25.49 18.30 -18.49
CA LEU A 880 -24.66 19.33 -17.89
C LEU A 880 -25.47 20.47 -17.28
N LEU A 881 -26.49 20.95 -18.00
CA LEU A 881 -27.42 21.97 -17.50
C LEU A 881 -28.20 21.46 -16.28
N ALA A 882 -28.68 20.23 -16.33
CA ALA A 882 -29.36 19.59 -15.21
C ALA A 882 -28.45 19.47 -14.00
N HIS A 883 -27.15 19.15 -14.17
CA HIS A 883 -26.17 19.15 -13.11
C HIS A 883 -26.04 20.55 -12.46
N GLU A 884 -25.88 21.61 -13.24
CA GLU A 884 -25.76 22.97 -12.70
C GLU A 884 -27.03 23.41 -11.97
N LEU A 885 -28.20 23.08 -12.52
CA LEU A 885 -29.48 23.37 -11.90
C LEU A 885 -29.63 22.65 -10.56
N PHE A 886 -29.25 21.36 -10.49
CA PHE A 886 -29.25 20.58 -9.25
C PHE A 886 -28.34 21.21 -8.20
N VAL A 887 -27.11 21.59 -8.56
CA VAL A 887 -26.17 22.27 -7.65
C VAL A 887 -26.71 23.64 -7.19
N LEU A 888 -27.37 24.40 -8.06
CA LEU A 888 -27.98 25.69 -7.70
C LEU A 888 -29.16 25.50 -6.72
N LEU A 889 -30.00 24.50 -6.95
CA LEU A 889 -31.12 24.18 -6.05
C LEU A 889 -30.64 23.70 -4.69
N GLU A 890 -29.59 22.88 -4.63
CA GLU A 890 -28.98 22.43 -3.37
C GLU A 890 -28.35 23.60 -2.59
N LYS A 891 -27.76 24.58 -3.26
CA LYS A 891 -27.24 25.82 -2.61
C LYS A 891 -28.34 26.74 -2.11
N ASN A 892 -29.45 26.87 -2.82
CA ASN A 892 -30.55 27.75 -2.48
C ASN A 892 -31.57 27.13 -1.52
N GLY A 893 -31.63 25.82 -1.46
CA GLY A 893 -32.44 25.03 -0.52
C GLY A 893 -31.77 24.95 0.83
N THR A 894 -31.66 26.10 1.53
CA THR A 894 -31.39 26.26 2.97
C THR A 894 -30.92 25.05 3.76
N GLN A 895 -29.72 25.16 4.29
CA GLN A 895 -29.39 24.83 5.70
C GLN A 895 -30.32 23.82 6.43
N LYS A 896 -30.47 22.62 5.88
CA LYS A 896 -30.59 21.42 6.70
C LYS A 896 -29.58 20.44 6.11
N PRO A 897 -28.46 20.18 6.81
CA PRO A 897 -27.49 19.26 6.28
C PRO A 897 -28.12 17.89 6.19
N MET A 898 -27.92 17.21 5.07
CA MET A 898 -28.12 15.76 4.94
C MET A 898 -27.27 14.95 5.95
N GLU A 899 -26.65 15.58 6.93
CA GLU A 899 -26.06 14.99 8.14
C GLU A 899 -27.09 14.24 8.99
N LYS A 900 -28.40 14.56 8.90
CA LYS A 900 -29.42 13.78 9.62
C LYS A 900 -29.66 12.40 9.02
N PHE A 901 -29.59 12.24 7.70
CA PHE A 901 -29.77 10.91 7.09
C PHE A 901 -28.60 9.95 7.33
N GLY A 902 -27.39 10.46 7.55
CA GLY A 902 -26.24 9.63 7.92
C GLY A 902 -26.19 9.30 9.42
N ARG A 903 -26.72 10.17 10.30
CA ARG A 903 -26.84 9.91 11.74
C ARG A 903 -27.98 8.96 12.08
N ASP A 904 -29.12 9.15 11.45
CA ASP A 904 -30.30 8.31 11.70
C ASP A 904 -30.10 6.87 11.18
N ALA A 905 -29.33 6.66 10.10
CA ALA A 905 -28.91 5.31 9.67
C ALA A 905 -27.90 4.67 10.65
N TYR A 906 -27.03 5.47 11.26
CA TYR A 906 -26.05 4.99 12.24
C TYR A 906 -26.67 4.70 13.62
N GLU A 907 -27.75 5.40 13.99
CA GLU A 907 -28.53 5.14 15.21
C GLU A 907 -29.55 4.02 15.01
N SER A 908 -30.16 3.87 13.83
CA SER A 908 -31.10 2.79 13.54
C SER A 908 -30.43 1.41 13.43
N ASP A 909 -29.20 1.32 12.91
CA ASP A 909 -28.42 0.07 12.94
C ASP A 909 -27.99 -0.31 14.36
N ARG A 910 -27.70 0.67 15.22
CA ARG A 910 -27.41 0.41 16.64
C ARG A 910 -28.62 -0.09 17.44
N ASP A 911 -29.81 0.33 17.08
CA ASP A 911 -31.04 -0.11 17.76
C ASP A 911 -31.51 -1.49 17.23
N HIS A 912 -31.22 -1.86 16.01
CA HIS A 912 -31.43 -3.21 15.49
C HIS A 912 -30.43 -4.26 16.03
N GLU A 913 -29.17 -3.87 16.29
CA GLU A 913 -28.20 -4.75 16.95
C GLU A 913 -28.43 -4.89 18.46
N ARG A 914 -29.19 -3.97 19.11
CA ARG A 914 -29.59 -4.12 20.50
C ARG A 914 -30.89 -4.92 20.71
N ALA A 915 -31.60 -5.19 19.61
CA ALA A 915 -32.88 -5.94 19.66
C ALA A 915 -32.75 -7.38 19.13
N ALA A 916 -31.55 -7.77 18.65
CA ALA A 916 -31.16 -9.15 18.31
C ALA A 916 -30.12 -9.68 19.32
#